data_8fcc97cc7942b7f8e573c952a30b2006
#
_entry.id   8fcc97cc7942b7f8e573c952a30b2006
#
_cell.length_a   1.000
_cell.length_b   1.000
_cell.length_c   1.000
_cell.angle_alpha   90.00
_cell.angle_beta   90.00
_cell.angle_gamma   90.00
#
_symmetry.space_group_name_H-M   'P 1'
#
loop_
_entity.id
_entity.type
_entity.pdbx_description
1 polymer ?
#
loop_
_entity_poly.entity_id
_entity_poly.type
_entity_poly.pdbx_seq_one_letter_code
_entity_poly.pdbx_strand_id
1 'polypeptide(L)'
;MASSPKRARVGDGPGDSKLFDRPFAVLQRSSEEGLLYLAGDVEELDLLDHIPLPYDGRRCFQSVSMVPFCQIRERGFSACSEGEKILSIRVREERKWTLEETLEVMPPEEDVEIDEIKYDTTEQAYEEMIRSIIYDQVYNGEGSSFVSPRTCDITVRKYSAKTAFSVFRRLLVNEYGTYWTFLFHAGDGHFFVGASPERQLKVSDGEVRMNPISGTFRKHEGDLEQLRSEFVDFLADQKEIDELFMVTDEELKMMARLCPNGGAVVGPRLIEMGFLVHTEYELVGSAFRKRAIDLFRSTMFCPTVTGSPMGNACRIVNNYERKSRRYYSSAIVLMGWDDNEQEYLDSAITIRTIEMRKGGALQIRAGATITRDSDPRSELLETLAKARGALNAIQTSLSKSRKPFQRILSADFPPKEVLERRNREVCRFWLQHNYASSDEDFRRALVGKRVVLLENEDDFIWMVSHLFRCHGADTLVVPFDEFDVETHTANAWLVVLGPGPGDPNSSTPKIRKVLDVAAALFKARRRLMGVCLGHQMICRHLGFKVPRKDKPLQGVQRTVNLFGVEEKVGFYNSFCPLVDNAVVEANPDILDVATQGSELIALRGSHFISYQFHLESLLTQRADLLVGQAIAHLSGESETAA
;
A
#
# COMPACT_ATOMS: atom_id res chain seq x y z
N MET A 1 36.73 9.75 -30.71
CA MET A 1 37.20 10.27 -29.39
C MET A 1 36.28 11.42 -29.02
N ALA A 2 35.16 11.14 -28.38
CA ALA A 2 34.28 12.16 -27.86
C ALA A 2 34.69 12.40 -26.41
N SER A 3 35.01 13.64 -26.07
CA SER A 3 35.44 14.08 -24.75
C SER A 3 34.31 13.89 -23.75
N SER A 4 34.54 13.02 -22.76
CA SER A 4 33.65 12.83 -21.61
C SER A 4 33.46 14.17 -20.87
N PRO A 5 32.25 14.56 -20.50
CA PRO A 5 32.05 15.77 -19.69
C PRO A 5 32.70 15.57 -18.31
N LYS A 6 33.58 16.51 -17.92
CA LYS A 6 34.16 16.54 -16.58
C LYS A 6 33.07 16.83 -15.56
N ARG A 7 32.80 15.89 -14.65
CA ARG A 7 31.99 16.15 -13.45
C ARG A 7 32.69 17.18 -12.56
N ALA A 8 31.95 18.17 -12.10
CA ALA A 8 32.42 19.10 -11.10
C ALA A 8 32.71 18.35 -9.79
N ARG A 9 33.90 18.59 -9.21
CA ARG A 9 34.30 18.00 -7.94
C ARG A 9 33.48 18.61 -6.80
N VAL A 10 33.20 17.84 -5.78
CA VAL A 10 32.76 18.30 -4.46
C VAL A 10 33.74 19.40 -4.03
N GLY A 11 33.32 20.68 -3.96
CA GLY A 11 34.18 21.73 -3.46
C GLY A 11 34.01 23.15 -4.02
N ASP A 12 33.09 23.40 -4.96
CA ASP A 12 32.80 24.79 -5.36
C ASP A 12 31.70 25.37 -4.46
N GLY A 13 32.04 26.38 -3.67
CA GLY A 13 31.17 26.99 -2.66
C GLY A 13 29.93 27.69 -3.23
N PRO A 14 29.02 28.14 -2.36
CA PRO A 14 27.73 28.73 -2.72
C PRO A 14 27.91 30.11 -3.39
N GLY A 15 27.90 30.14 -4.71
CA GLY A 15 28.13 31.42 -5.44
C GLY A 15 27.61 31.45 -6.87
N ASP A 16 27.06 30.37 -7.41
CA ASP A 16 26.61 30.34 -8.79
C ASP A 16 25.11 30.70 -8.90
N SER A 17 24.84 31.96 -9.27
CA SER A 17 23.48 32.49 -9.45
C SER A 17 22.65 31.76 -10.53
N LYS A 18 23.28 30.86 -11.29
CA LYS A 18 22.66 30.12 -12.40
C LYS A 18 22.20 28.70 -12.02
N LEU A 19 22.43 28.26 -10.77
CA LEU A 19 22.09 26.90 -10.33
C LEU A 19 20.63 26.54 -10.55
N PHE A 20 19.72 27.48 -10.40
CA PHE A 20 18.28 27.29 -10.46
C PHE A 20 17.63 27.75 -11.77
N ASP A 21 18.44 28.11 -12.78
CA ASP A 21 17.93 28.58 -14.09
C ASP A 21 17.45 27.43 -14.99
N ARG A 22 17.81 26.20 -14.68
CA ARG A 22 17.44 24.98 -15.41
C ARG A 22 16.57 24.05 -14.55
N PRO A 23 15.96 22.99 -15.09
CA PRO A 23 15.27 21.98 -14.31
C PRO A 23 16.16 21.32 -13.26
N PHE A 24 15.64 21.15 -12.03
CA PHE A 24 16.38 20.59 -10.90
C PHE A 24 15.44 19.96 -9.88
N ALA A 25 16.01 19.12 -9.01
CA ALA A 25 15.38 18.66 -7.78
C ALA A 25 16.30 18.87 -6.58
N VAL A 26 15.74 19.22 -5.43
CA VAL A 26 16.44 19.24 -4.13
C VAL A 26 15.68 18.28 -3.22
N LEU A 27 16.37 17.28 -2.69
CA LEU A 27 15.79 16.21 -1.89
C LEU A 27 16.48 16.13 -0.54
N GLN A 28 15.72 16.27 0.55
CA GLN A 28 16.12 15.83 1.88
C GLN A 28 15.49 14.45 2.11
N ARG A 29 16.32 13.44 2.33
CA ARG A 29 15.87 12.04 2.54
C ARG A 29 16.17 11.58 3.95
N SER A 30 15.25 10.88 4.59
CA SER A 30 15.40 10.41 5.98
C SER A 30 16.60 9.49 6.20
N SER A 31 17.05 8.81 5.16
CA SER A 31 18.16 7.84 5.21
C SER A 31 19.55 8.46 5.03
N GLU A 32 19.65 9.76 4.75
CA GLU A 32 20.92 10.43 4.46
C GLU A 32 21.06 11.76 5.20
N GLU A 33 22.30 12.08 5.59
CA GLU A 33 22.62 13.40 6.10
C GLU A 33 22.73 14.41 4.96
N GLY A 34 22.13 15.58 5.13
CA GLY A 34 22.16 16.68 4.17
C GLY A 34 21.07 16.56 3.09
N LEU A 35 21.23 17.40 2.06
CA LEU A 35 20.31 17.49 0.93
C LEU A 35 21.04 17.16 -0.37
N LEU A 36 20.32 16.48 -1.25
CA LEU A 36 20.79 16.11 -2.58
C LEU A 36 20.23 17.09 -3.61
N TYR A 37 21.10 17.82 -4.30
CA TYR A 37 20.75 18.64 -5.46
C TYR A 37 21.07 17.88 -6.74
N LEU A 38 20.08 17.77 -7.62
CA LEU A 38 20.15 17.09 -8.92
C LEU A 38 19.63 18.03 -10.00
N ALA A 39 20.43 18.30 -11.03
CA ALA A 39 20.00 19.16 -12.13
C ALA A 39 20.33 18.56 -13.50
N GLY A 40 19.53 18.93 -14.50
CA GLY A 40 19.71 18.41 -15.84
C GLY A 40 18.63 18.85 -16.81
N ASP A 41 18.40 18.01 -17.81
CA ASP A 41 17.41 18.25 -18.85
C ASP A 41 16.11 17.54 -18.45
N VAL A 42 14.96 18.21 -18.54
CA VAL A 42 13.65 17.58 -18.31
C VAL A 42 13.13 16.98 -19.62
N GLU A 43 12.58 15.78 -19.51
CA GLU A 43 11.93 15.04 -20.58
C GLU A 43 10.49 14.72 -20.14
N GLU A 44 9.53 14.90 -21.06
CA GLU A 44 8.15 14.46 -20.86
C GLU A 44 7.96 13.08 -21.50
N LEU A 45 7.64 12.08 -20.67
CA LEU A 45 7.61 10.68 -21.09
C LEU A 45 6.21 10.08 -20.93
N ASP A 46 5.87 9.16 -21.84
CA ASP A 46 4.58 8.45 -21.84
C ASP A 46 4.61 7.16 -21.00
N LEU A 47 5.75 6.50 -20.91
CA LEU A 47 5.90 5.18 -20.29
C LEU A 47 7.06 5.16 -19.29
N LEU A 48 6.91 4.35 -18.26
CA LEU A 48 7.95 4.14 -17.24
C LEU A 48 9.26 3.60 -17.82
N ASP A 49 9.19 2.75 -18.84
CA ASP A 49 10.38 2.21 -19.51
C ASP A 49 11.24 3.26 -20.22
N HIS A 50 10.68 4.46 -20.45
CA HIS A 50 11.42 5.56 -21.07
C HIS A 50 12.22 6.39 -20.05
N ILE A 51 12.04 6.18 -18.74
CA ILE A 51 12.81 6.89 -17.71
C ILE A 51 14.31 6.59 -17.89
N PRO A 52 15.16 7.61 -18.05
CA PRO A 52 16.58 7.39 -18.35
C PRO A 52 17.32 6.69 -17.21
N LEU A 53 17.95 5.56 -17.52
CA LEU A 53 18.82 4.81 -16.60
C LEU A 53 20.08 4.31 -17.33
N PRO A 54 20.88 5.21 -17.96
CA PRO A 54 22.11 4.79 -18.62
C PRO A 54 23.13 4.27 -17.60
N TYR A 55 23.77 3.14 -17.90
CA TYR A 55 24.89 2.63 -17.13
C TYR A 55 26.20 3.21 -17.64
N ASP A 56 26.97 3.87 -16.78
CA ASP A 56 28.26 4.47 -17.11
C ASP A 56 29.43 3.92 -16.27
N GLY A 57 29.19 2.83 -15.53
CA GLY A 57 30.22 2.18 -14.69
C GLY A 57 30.50 2.93 -13.38
N ARG A 58 29.62 3.83 -12.93
CA ARG A 58 29.77 4.59 -11.71
C ARG A 58 28.48 4.61 -10.91
N ARG A 59 28.59 4.58 -9.58
CA ARG A 59 27.47 4.91 -8.71
C ARG A 59 27.08 6.36 -8.93
N CYS A 60 25.90 6.62 -9.47
CA CYS A 60 25.34 7.94 -9.62
C CYS A 60 23.85 7.88 -9.84
N PHE A 61 23.14 8.91 -9.41
CA PHE A 61 21.75 9.07 -9.78
C PHE A 61 21.65 9.49 -11.24
N GLN A 62 20.83 8.79 -11.99
CA GLN A 62 20.67 8.99 -13.43
C GLN A 62 19.43 9.82 -13.76
N SER A 63 18.36 9.63 -12.99
CA SER A 63 17.12 10.37 -13.16
C SER A 63 16.39 10.61 -11.86
N VAL A 64 15.65 11.73 -11.81
CA VAL A 64 14.62 12.00 -10.80
C VAL A 64 13.33 12.38 -11.53
N SER A 65 12.23 11.70 -11.20
CA SER A 65 11.00 11.77 -12.00
C SER A 65 9.77 11.97 -11.13
N MET A 66 8.87 12.87 -11.56
CA MET A 66 7.50 12.95 -11.08
C MET A 66 6.62 12.06 -11.95
N VAL A 67 6.08 11.00 -11.37
CA VAL A 67 5.20 10.05 -12.07
C VAL A 67 3.75 10.44 -11.81
N PRO A 68 2.87 10.59 -12.83
CA PRO A 68 1.46 10.89 -12.60
C PRO A 68 0.66 9.63 -12.24
N PHE A 69 -0.45 9.80 -11.51
CA PHE A 69 -1.31 8.68 -11.08
C PHE A 69 -1.87 7.88 -12.26
N CYS A 70 -2.11 8.51 -13.40
CA CYS A 70 -2.62 7.82 -14.57
C CYS A 70 -1.67 6.73 -15.13
N GLN A 71 -0.39 6.69 -14.72
CA GLN A 71 0.53 5.62 -15.08
C GLN A 71 0.12 4.25 -14.51
N ILE A 72 -0.79 4.20 -13.53
CA ILE A 72 -1.35 2.94 -13.05
C ILE A 72 -2.04 2.12 -14.17
N ARG A 73 -2.36 2.78 -15.29
CA ARG A 73 -2.84 2.13 -16.51
C ARG A 73 -1.84 1.14 -17.10
N GLU A 74 -0.54 1.29 -16.84
CA GLU A 74 0.47 0.30 -17.23
C GLU A 74 0.31 -1.04 -16.48
N ARG A 75 -0.48 -1.06 -15.39
CA ARG A 75 -0.93 -2.29 -14.71
C ARG A 75 -2.29 -2.80 -15.21
N GLY A 76 -2.92 -2.13 -16.17
CA GLY A 76 -4.27 -2.44 -16.64
C GLY A 76 -5.40 -1.86 -15.78
N PHE A 77 -5.09 -1.00 -14.80
CA PHE A 77 -6.11 -0.42 -13.92
C PHE A 77 -6.65 0.91 -14.46
N SER A 78 -7.88 1.24 -14.07
CA SER A 78 -8.56 2.47 -14.51
C SER A 78 -8.05 3.69 -13.78
N ALA A 79 -7.86 4.80 -14.50
CA ALA A 79 -7.60 6.12 -13.91
C ALA A 79 -8.08 7.22 -14.88
N CYS A 80 -8.57 8.36 -14.35
CA CYS A 80 -8.74 9.56 -15.14
C CYS A 80 -7.37 10.17 -15.49
N SER A 81 -7.29 10.85 -16.65
CA SER A 81 -6.11 11.63 -17.05
C SER A 81 -6.55 12.85 -17.82
N GLU A 82 -5.85 13.95 -17.61
CA GLU A 82 -5.97 15.21 -18.36
C GLU A 82 -4.76 15.40 -19.29
N GLY A 83 -4.02 14.31 -19.60
CA GLY A 83 -2.84 14.33 -20.46
C GLY A 83 -1.51 14.50 -19.71
N GLU A 84 -1.50 14.24 -18.41
CA GLU A 84 -0.27 14.31 -17.62
C GLU A 84 0.79 13.31 -18.13
N LYS A 85 2.03 13.77 -18.18
CA LYS A 85 3.20 13.00 -18.56
C LYS A 85 4.09 12.71 -17.35
N ILE A 86 4.93 11.71 -17.44
CA ILE A 86 6.05 11.56 -16.52
C ILE A 86 7.01 12.72 -16.81
N LEU A 87 7.34 13.50 -15.77
CA LEU A 87 8.32 14.59 -15.85
C LEU A 87 9.63 14.07 -15.29
N SER A 88 10.59 13.77 -16.17
CA SER A 88 11.86 13.15 -15.78
C SER A 88 13.02 14.08 -16.02
N ILE A 89 13.78 14.41 -14.97
CA ILE A 89 15.06 15.12 -15.08
C ILE A 89 16.15 14.08 -15.31
N ARG A 90 16.76 14.10 -16.48
CA ARG A 90 17.99 13.36 -16.75
C ARG A 90 19.15 14.07 -16.07
N VAL A 91 19.69 13.48 -15.01
CA VAL A 91 20.70 14.11 -14.16
C VAL A 91 22.01 14.33 -14.91
N ARG A 92 22.49 15.57 -14.91
CA ARG A 92 23.79 16.01 -15.47
C ARG A 92 24.73 16.49 -14.39
N GLU A 93 24.16 16.96 -13.27
CA GLU A 93 24.88 17.50 -12.14
C GLU A 93 24.27 17.00 -10.84
N GLU A 94 25.15 16.61 -9.93
CA GLU A 94 24.81 16.12 -8.59
C GLU A 94 25.67 16.86 -7.57
N ARG A 95 25.04 17.41 -6.51
CA ARG A 95 25.75 18.02 -5.35
C ARG A 95 25.07 17.53 -4.06
N LYS A 96 25.86 17.48 -2.99
CA LYS A 96 25.36 17.29 -1.62
C LYS A 96 25.63 18.55 -0.82
N TRP A 97 24.62 19.01 -0.10
CA TRP A 97 24.68 20.20 0.75
C TRP A 97 24.21 19.86 2.16
N THR A 98 24.74 20.58 3.14
CA THR A 98 24.11 20.64 4.46
C THR A 98 22.82 21.46 4.40
N LEU A 99 22.01 21.39 5.45
CA LEU A 99 20.82 22.25 5.54
C LEU A 99 21.19 23.74 5.50
N GLU A 100 22.25 24.14 6.21
CA GLU A 100 22.74 25.53 6.25
C GLU A 100 23.13 25.99 4.86
N GLU A 101 24.01 25.25 4.16
CA GLU A 101 24.42 25.55 2.79
C GLU A 101 23.21 25.65 1.84
N THR A 102 22.24 24.75 1.98
CA THR A 102 21.03 24.80 1.16
C THR A 102 20.22 26.08 1.40
N LEU A 103 20.06 26.48 2.66
CA LEU A 103 19.35 27.70 3.03
C LEU A 103 20.11 28.98 2.59
N GLU A 104 21.44 28.95 2.49
CA GLU A 104 22.24 30.06 1.99
C GLU A 104 22.18 30.21 0.47
N VAL A 105 22.23 29.09 -0.26
CA VAL A 105 22.21 29.07 -1.74
C VAL A 105 20.82 29.42 -2.31
N MET A 106 19.75 29.03 -1.62
CA MET A 106 18.40 29.34 -2.06
C MET A 106 18.07 30.85 -1.96
N PRO A 107 17.21 31.37 -2.86
CA PRO A 107 16.69 32.72 -2.73
C PRO A 107 16.12 32.99 -1.34
N PRO A 108 16.24 34.25 -0.84
CA PRO A 108 15.64 34.62 0.45
C PRO A 108 14.13 34.42 0.44
N GLU A 109 13.59 34.14 1.62
CA GLU A 109 12.15 33.96 1.82
C GLU A 109 11.38 35.24 1.45
N GLU A 110 10.24 35.05 0.76
CA GLU A 110 9.28 36.11 0.47
C GLU A 110 7.90 35.73 1.03
N ASP A 111 7.11 36.75 1.41
CA ASP A 111 5.70 36.55 1.76
C ASP A 111 4.90 36.15 0.50
N VAL A 112 4.02 35.16 0.62
CA VAL A 112 3.16 34.68 -0.47
C VAL A 112 1.82 35.36 -0.35
N GLU A 113 1.47 36.20 -1.35
CA GLU A 113 0.18 36.89 -1.41
C GLU A 113 -0.88 35.96 -2.03
N ILE A 114 -1.82 35.48 -1.22
CA ILE A 114 -2.91 34.60 -1.67
C ILE A 114 -4.11 35.47 -2.05
N ASP A 115 -4.66 35.22 -3.25
CA ASP A 115 -5.90 35.85 -3.72
C ASP A 115 -7.14 35.05 -3.32
N GLU A 116 -7.09 33.73 -3.53
CA GLU A 116 -8.25 32.86 -3.29
C GLU A 116 -7.80 31.47 -2.82
N ILE A 117 -8.60 30.87 -1.95
CA ILE A 117 -8.52 29.46 -1.56
C ILE A 117 -9.91 28.85 -1.76
N LYS A 118 -9.99 27.81 -2.58
CA LYS A 118 -11.25 27.14 -2.91
C LYS A 118 -11.09 25.63 -2.88
N TYR A 119 -12.06 24.94 -2.29
CA TYR A 119 -12.14 23.48 -2.40
C TYR A 119 -13.00 23.08 -3.60
N ASP A 120 -12.60 22.05 -4.32
CA ASP A 120 -13.31 21.53 -5.50
C ASP A 120 -14.67 20.90 -5.15
N THR A 121 -14.84 20.48 -3.90
CA THR A 121 -16.03 19.80 -3.39
C THR A 121 -16.46 20.44 -2.07
N THR A 122 -17.76 20.70 -1.89
CA THR A 122 -18.31 21.20 -0.62
C THR A 122 -18.17 20.13 0.47
N GLU A 123 -18.17 20.54 1.74
CA GLU A 123 -18.12 19.62 2.86
C GLU A 123 -19.25 18.60 2.82
N GLN A 124 -20.48 19.07 2.58
CA GLN A 124 -21.67 18.21 2.49
C GLN A 124 -21.55 17.18 1.35
N ALA A 125 -21.15 17.60 0.14
CA ALA A 125 -21.02 16.70 -1.00
C ALA A 125 -19.92 15.64 -0.77
N TYR A 126 -18.84 16.01 -0.07
CA TYR A 126 -17.79 15.06 0.29
C TYR A 126 -18.28 14.04 1.33
N GLU A 127 -19.00 14.47 2.38
CA GLU A 127 -19.60 13.56 3.34
C GLU A 127 -20.62 12.60 2.71
N GLU A 128 -21.45 13.09 1.77
CA GLU A 128 -22.39 12.26 1.01
C GLU A 128 -21.68 11.22 0.15
N MET A 129 -20.58 11.61 -0.51
CA MET A 129 -19.75 10.70 -1.28
C MET A 129 -19.15 9.59 -0.39
N ILE A 130 -18.65 9.94 0.81
CA ILE A 130 -18.12 8.94 1.76
C ILE A 130 -19.21 7.97 2.16
N ARG A 131 -20.44 8.45 2.49
CA ARG A 131 -21.56 7.57 2.82
C ARG A 131 -21.87 6.60 1.67
N SER A 132 -21.92 7.11 0.43
CA SER A 132 -22.14 6.25 -0.73
C SER A 132 -21.04 5.20 -0.90
N ILE A 133 -19.77 5.56 -0.75
CA ILE A 133 -18.66 4.58 -0.83
C ILE A 133 -18.82 3.50 0.25
N ILE A 134 -19.13 3.87 1.48
CA ILE A 134 -19.32 2.90 2.57
C ILE A 134 -20.46 1.93 2.22
N TYR A 135 -21.66 2.45 1.94
CA TYR A 135 -22.85 1.60 1.79
C TYR A 135 -22.92 0.89 0.45
N ASP A 136 -22.51 1.56 -0.65
CA ASP A 136 -22.63 1.02 -1.99
C ASP A 136 -21.44 0.16 -2.41
N GLN A 137 -20.27 0.33 -1.76
CA GLN A 137 -19.06 -0.40 -2.14
C GLN A 137 -18.58 -1.34 -1.02
N VAL A 138 -18.22 -0.81 0.17
CA VAL A 138 -17.68 -1.65 1.26
C VAL A 138 -18.69 -2.69 1.73
N TYR A 139 -19.94 -2.27 1.98
CA TYR A 139 -21.00 -3.18 2.41
C TYR A 139 -21.42 -4.20 1.34
N ASN A 140 -21.18 -3.90 0.06
CA ASN A 140 -21.44 -4.81 -1.04
C ASN A 140 -20.23 -5.69 -1.43
N GLY A 141 -19.15 -5.65 -0.64
CA GLY A 141 -17.99 -6.52 -0.82
C GLY A 141 -17.08 -6.13 -1.98
N GLU A 142 -17.20 -4.89 -2.48
CA GLU A 142 -16.37 -4.40 -3.59
C GLU A 142 -14.95 -4.07 -3.15
N GLY A 143 -14.70 -3.98 -1.84
CA GLY A 143 -13.38 -3.76 -1.28
C GLY A 143 -13.40 -3.51 0.23
N SER A 144 -12.22 -3.49 0.83
CA SER A 144 -12.02 -3.24 2.26
C SER A 144 -11.85 -1.76 2.59
N SER A 145 -11.20 -1.02 1.68
CA SER A 145 -10.91 0.40 1.84
C SER A 145 -10.84 1.13 0.51
N PHE A 146 -11.14 2.42 0.53
CA PHE A 146 -11.02 3.32 -0.62
C PHE A 146 -10.48 4.66 -0.15
N VAL A 147 -9.56 5.27 -0.92
CA VAL A 147 -9.01 6.58 -0.57
C VAL A 147 -9.52 7.61 -1.55
N SER A 148 -10.26 8.62 -1.07
CA SER A 148 -10.76 9.70 -1.91
C SER A 148 -10.26 11.06 -1.40
N PRO A 149 -9.64 11.89 -2.26
CA PRO A 149 -9.14 13.21 -1.90
C PRO A 149 -10.16 14.32 -2.08
N ARG A 150 -9.90 15.44 -1.39
CA ARG A 150 -10.38 16.77 -1.74
C ARG A 150 -9.23 17.58 -2.32
N THR A 151 -9.54 18.42 -3.30
CA THR A 151 -8.58 19.34 -3.88
C THR A 151 -8.80 20.74 -3.32
N CYS A 152 -7.73 21.33 -2.82
CA CYS A 152 -7.67 22.73 -2.43
C CYS A 152 -6.91 23.49 -3.53
N ASP A 153 -7.63 24.29 -4.29
CA ASP A 153 -7.10 25.18 -5.31
C ASP A 153 -6.78 26.54 -4.66
N ILE A 154 -5.58 27.05 -4.93
CA ILE A 154 -5.07 28.30 -4.37
C ILE A 154 -4.55 29.16 -5.50
N THR A 155 -4.96 30.42 -5.53
CA THR A 155 -4.45 31.41 -6.47
C THR A 155 -3.53 32.39 -5.74
N VAL A 156 -2.33 32.57 -6.28
CA VAL A 156 -1.29 33.43 -5.70
C VAL A 156 -0.96 34.58 -6.62
N ARG A 157 -0.90 35.80 -6.06
CA ARG A 157 -0.42 36.99 -6.77
C ARG A 157 1.10 36.94 -6.97
N LYS A 158 1.56 37.53 -8.08
CA LYS A 158 3.00 37.70 -8.34
C LYS A 158 3.79 36.40 -8.23
N TYR A 159 3.21 35.29 -8.72
CA TYR A 159 3.88 33.99 -8.70
C TYR A 159 5.23 34.02 -9.40
N SER A 160 6.24 33.47 -8.76
CA SER A 160 7.59 33.31 -9.30
C SER A 160 8.26 32.07 -8.70
N ALA A 161 9.45 31.70 -9.18
CA ALA A 161 10.26 30.65 -8.59
C ALA A 161 10.51 30.88 -7.08
N LYS A 162 10.64 32.15 -6.64
CA LYS A 162 10.84 32.48 -5.22
C LYS A 162 9.66 32.04 -4.34
N THR A 163 8.44 31.97 -4.88
CA THR A 163 7.29 31.40 -4.16
C THR A 163 7.55 29.95 -3.80
N ALA A 164 8.03 29.12 -4.74
CA ALA A 164 8.34 27.72 -4.50
C ALA A 164 9.50 27.54 -3.50
N PHE A 165 10.55 28.35 -3.63
CA PHE A 165 11.67 28.35 -2.67
C PHE A 165 11.24 28.77 -1.26
N SER A 166 10.37 29.77 -1.13
CA SER A 166 9.86 30.21 0.18
C SER A 166 9.06 29.09 0.86
N VAL A 167 8.19 28.42 0.12
CA VAL A 167 7.41 27.30 0.63
C VAL A 167 8.31 26.11 0.99
N PHE A 168 9.29 25.78 0.15
CA PHE A 168 10.23 24.69 0.42
C PHE A 168 11.09 24.96 1.66
N ARG A 169 11.61 26.18 1.80
CA ARG A 169 12.36 26.64 2.98
C ARG A 169 11.55 26.44 4.26
N ARG A 170 10.25 26.80 4.23
CA ARG A 170 9.34 26.64 5.38
C ARG A 170 9.10 25.18 5.73
N LEU A 171 8.97 24.31 4.73
CA LEU A 171 8.84 22.86 4.96
C LEU A 171 10.15 22.28 5.54
N LEU A 172 11.31 22.64 5.01
CA LEU A 172 12.61 22.17 5.53
C LEU A 172 12.83 22.52 7.02
N VAL A 173 12.34 23.70 7.45
CA VAL A 173 12.55 24.18 8.83
C VAL A 173 11.47 23.67 9.79
N ASN A 174 10.22 23.56 9.33
CA ASN A 174 9.07 23.27 10.21
C ASN A 174 8.63 21.81 10.21
N GLU A 175 8.92 21.04 9.14
CA GLU A 175 8.57 19.63 9.07
C GLU A 175 9.79 18.76 9.39
N TYR A 176 9.57 17.71 10.17
CA TYR A 176 10.57 16.69 10.51
C TYR A 176 9.93 15.31 10.49
N GLY A 177 10.74 14.26 10.53
CA GLY A 177 10.24 12.88 10.48
C GLY A 177 9.65 12.47 9.13
N THR A 178 9.85 13.29 8.09
CA THR A 178 9.41 12.96 6.72
C THR A 178 10.31 11.91 6.11
N TYR A 179 9.77 11.08 5.22
CA TYR A 179 10.60 10.22 4.39
C TYR A 179 11.40 11.04 3.38
N TRP A 180 10.71 11.95 2.64
CA TRP A 180 11.35 12.96 1.78
C TRP A 180 10.70 14.32 1.97
N THR A 181 11.54 15.37 2.12
CA THR A 181 11.15 16.76 1.85
C THR A 181 11.81 17.18 0.56
N PHE A 182 11.03 17.66 -0.41
CA PHE A 182 11.53 17.86 -1.76
C PHE A 182 11.00 19.12 -2.44
N LEU A 183 11.84 19.65 -3.34
CA LEU A 183 11.49 20.66 -4.35
C LEU A 183 11.88 20.10 -5.71
N PHE A 184 10.95 19.98 -6.63
CA PHE A 184 11.17 19.53 -8.01
C PHE A 184 10.71 20.63 -8.97
N HIS A 185 11.61 21.10 -9.84
CA HIS A 185 11.34 22.09 -10.88
C HIS A 185 11.38 21.43 -12.26
N ALA A 186 10.22 21.33 -12.89
CA ALA A 186 10.08 20.75 -14.23
C ALA A 186 10.39 21.71 -15.38
N GLY A 187 10.83 22.94 -15.08
CA GLY A 187 10.96 24.00 -16.06
C GLY A 187 9.68 24.86 -16.19
N ASP A 188 9.79 25.96 -16.89
CA ASP A 188 8.70 26.91 -17.22
C ASP A 188 7.79 27.31 -16.02
N GLY A 189 8.38 27.40 -14.82
CA GLY A 189 7.65 27.78 -13.61
C GLY A 189 6.70 26.70 -13.07
N HIS A 190 6.88 25.46 -13.46
CA HIS A 190 6.17 24.31 -12.91
C HIS A 190 7.00 23.67 -11.79
N PHE A 191 6.50 23.74 -10.55
CA PHE A 191 7.18 23.23 -9.36
C PHE A 191 6.28 22.24 -8.60
N PHE A 192 6.94 21.29 -7.94
CA PHE A 192 6.35 20.44 -6.91
C PHE A 192 7.13 20.61 -5.63
N VAL A 193 6.43 20.90 -4.54
CA VAL A 193 7.03 21.09 -3.21
C VAL A 193 6.29 20.21 -2.24
N GLY A 194 6.99 19.30 -1.58
CA GLY A 194 6.35 18.32 -0.71
C GLY A 194 7.17 17.90 0.49
N ALA A 195 6.47 17.38 1.51
CA ALA A 195 7.02 16.79 2.72
C ALA A 195 6.32 15.45 2.99
N SER A 196 6.69 14.44 2.22
CA SER A 196 6.05 13.12 2.26
C SER A 196 6.57 12.26 3.41
N PRO A 197 5.69 11.65 4.24
CA PRO A 197 6.10 10.74 5.30
C PRO A 197 6.37 9.32 4.80
N GLU A 198 5.96 8.95 3.57
CA GLU A 198 5.76 7.56 3.18
C GLU A 198 6.60 7.18 1.96
N ARG A 199 7.26 6.02 2.06
CA ARG A 199 7.96 5.37 0.94
C ARG A 199 6.98 4.63 0.06
N GLN A 200 7.06 4.85 -1.27
CA GLN A 200 6.36 4.00 -2.23
C GLN A 200 7.09 2.68 -2.42
N LEU A 201 8.38 2.73 -2.74
CA LEU A 201 9.24 1.59 -2.96
C LEU A 201 10.71 2.01 -2.85
N LYS A 202 11.54 1.15 -2.26
CA LYS A 202 13.00 1.24 -2.38
C LYS A 202 13.55 -0.10 -2.87
N VAL A 203 14.43 -0.04 -3.86
CA VAL A 203 15.21 -1.17 -4.38
C VAL A 203 16.68 -0.82 -4.27
N SER A 204 17.43 -1.63 -3.53
CA SER A 204 18.87 -1.45 -3.32
C SER A 204 19.49 -2.78 -2.95
N ASP A 205 20.63 -3.14 -3.53
CA ASP A 205 21.35 -4.41 -3.25
C ASP A 205 20.47 -5.68 -3.43
N GLY A 206 19.52 -5.64 -4.37
CA GLY A 206 18.57 -6.73 -4.61
C GLY A 206 17.48 -6.86 -3.54
N GLU A 207 17.46 -5.98 -2.55
CA GLU A 207 16.41 -5.90 -1.53
C GLU A 207 15.32 -4.91 -1.94
N VAL A 208 14.09 -5.26 -1.61
CA VAL A 208 12.89 -4.45 -1.85
C VAL A 208 12.27 -4.08 -0.51
N ARG A 209 11.96 -2.79 -0.33
CA ARG A 209 11.35 -2.26 0.91
C ARG A 209 10.14 -1.40 0.60
N MET A 210 9.08 -1.57 1.39
CA MET A 210 7.87 -0.75 1.42
C MET A 210 7.57 -0.37 2.88
N ASN A 211 6.86 0.73 3.10
CA ASN A 211 6.52 1.18 4.46
C ASN A 211 5.07 1.62 4.54
N PRO A 212 4.13 0.68 4.73
CA PRO A 212 2.74 1.06 4.97
C PRO A 212 2.60 1.86 6.26
N ILE A 213 1.97 3.03 6.14
CA ILE A 213 1.67 3.94 7.23
C ILE A 213 0.17 3.98 7.42
N SER A 214 -0.29 3.80 8.65
CA SER A 214 -1.68 4.05 9.03
C SER A 214 -1.77 4.51 10.48
N GLY A 215 -2.96 5.06 10.82
CA GLY A 215 -3.17 5.72 12.08
C GLY A 215 -2.54 7.12 12.12
N THR A 216 -3.31 8.08 12.59
CA THR A 216 -2.86 9.48 12.63
C THR A 216 -3.20 10.09 13.97
N PHE A 217 -2.25 10.08 14.89
CA PHE A 217 -2.37 10.85 16.12
C PHE A 217 -2.14 12.34 15.82
N ARG A 218 -3.11 13.17 16.18
CA ARG A 218 -3.05 14.63 15.98
C ARG A 218 -2.52 15.30 17.24
N LYS A 219 -1.33 15.88 17.14
CA LYS A 219 -0.79 16.68 18.23
C LYS A 219 -1.57 18.00 18.37
N HIS A 220 -1.71 18.47 19.59
CA HIS A 220 -2.36 19.76 19.91
C HIS A 220 -1.55 20.53 20.97
N GLU A 221 -1.93 21.77 21.25
CA GLU A 221 -1.38 22.52 22.37
C GLU A 221 -1.86 21.91 23.67
N GLY A 222 -0.96 21.61 24.59
CA GLY A 222 -1.29 21.00 25.86
C GLY A 222 -0.04 20.62 26.67
N ASP A 223 -0.26 20.07 27.83
CA ASP A 223 0.77 19.50 28.66
C ASP A 223 1.34 18.22 28.02
N LEU A 224 2.66 18.02 28.15
CA LEU A 224 3.34 16.85 27.55
C LEU A 224 2.83 15.52 28.12
N GLU A 225 2.56 15.46 29.41
CA GLU A 225 2.08 14.23 30.07
C GLU A 225 0.67 13.88 29.61
N GLN A 226 -0.19 14.88 29.42
CA GLN A 226 -1.53 14.67 28.85
C GLN A 226 -1.43 14.14 27.42
N LEU A 227 -0.62 14.77 26.54
CA LEU A 227 -0.41 14.32 25.17
C LEU A 227 0.13 12.89 25.09
N ARG A 228 1.04 12.53 26.01
CA ARG A 228 1.57 11.18 26.11
C ARG A 228 0.52 10.16 26.54
N SER A 229 -0.33 10.52 27.49
CA SER A 229 -1.46 9.66 27.91
C SER A 229 -2.41 9.41 26.75
N GLU A 230 -2.85 10.48 26.07
CA GLU A 230 -3.73 10.39 24.88
C GLU A 230 -3.08 9.58 23.75
N PHE A 231 -1.76 9.69 23.59
CA PHE A 231 -1.04 8.91 22.58
C PHE A 231 -0.97 7.41 22.92
N VAL A 232 -0.86 7.05 24.21
CA VAL A 232 -0.94 5.64 24.63
C VAL A 232 -2.33 5.07 24.38
N ASP A 233 -3.39 5.84 24.65
CA ASP A 233 -4.78 5.45 24.35
C ASP A 233 -4.97 5.24 22.84
N PHE A 234 -4.45 6.15 22.00
CA PHE A 234 -4.44 6.01 20.55
C PHE A 234 -3.69 4.72 20.10
N LEU A 235 -2.54 4.41 20.71
CA LEU A 235 -1.81 3.19 20.38
C LEU A 235 -2.57 1.91 20.79
N ALA A 236 -3.50 2.00 21.73
CA ALA A 236 -4.34 0.89 22.20
C ALA A 236 -5.71 0.82 21.48
N ASP A 237 -6.05 1.83 20.66
CA ASP A 237 -7.32 1.86 19.93
C ASP A 237 -7.38 0.75 18.87
N GLN A 238 -8.42 -0.10 18.97
CA GLN A 238 -8.56 -1.26 18.10
C GLN A 238 -8.78 -0.87 16.63
N LYS A 239 -9.47 0.25 16.35
CA LYS A 239 -9.69 0.75 14.99
C LYS A 239 -8.35 1.09 14.34
N GLU A 240 -7.48 1.82 15.05
CA GLU A 240 -6.17 2.23 14.57
C GLU A 240 -5.23 1.02 14.36
N ILE A 241 -5.37 -0.01 15.20
CA ILE A 241 -4.64 -1.28 15.08
C ILE A 241 -5.11 -2.04 13.83
N ASP A 242 -6.42 -2.22 13.67
CA ASP A 242 -7.01 -2.96 12.54
C ASP A 242 -6.68 -2.26 11.21
N GLU A 243 -6.72 -0.91 11.17
CA GLU A 243 -6.40 -0.15 9.96
C GLU A 243 -4.93 -0.33 9.54
N LEU A 244 -3.99 -0.28 10.49
CA LEU A 244 -2.58 -0.52 10.17
C LEU A 244 -2.32 -1.94 9.67
N PHE A 245 -2.94 -2.96 10.28
CA PHE A 245 -2.79 -4.33 9.80
C PHE A 245 -3.42 -4.53 8.43
N MET A 246 -4.55 -3.89 8.15
CA MET A 246 -5.20 -3.97 6.85
C MET A 246 -4.31 -3.42 5.73
N VAL A 247 -3.71 -2.23 5.90
CA VAL A 247 -2.80 -1.68 4.88
C VAL A 247 -1.50 -2.47 4.80
N THR A 248 -1.02 -3.04 5.90
CA THR A 248 0.16 -3.91 5.92
C THR A 248 -0.09 -5.20 5.13
N ASP A 249 -1.24 -5.85 5.31
CA ASP A 249 -1.64 -7.01 4.51
C ASP A 249 -1.69 -6.66 3.02
N GLU A 250 -2.25 -5.50 2.67
CA GLU A 250 -2.37 -5.07 1.28
C GLU A 250 -1.01 -4.91 0.58
N GLU A 251 -0.02 -4.34 1.26
CA GLU A 251 1.33 -4.24 0.70
C GLU A 251 2.09 -5.57 0.75
N LEU A 252 1.84 -6.40 1.77
CA LEU A 252 2.43 -7.73 1.87
C LEU A 252 1.99 -8.65 0.73
N LYS A 253 0.75 -8.53 0.24
CA LYS A 253 0.30 -9.19 -0.99
C LYS A 253 1.20 -8.87 -2.17
N MET A 254 1.55 -7.60 -2.35
CA MET A 254 2.45 -7.15 -3.43
C MET A 254 3.85 -7.74 -3.25
N MET A 255 4.38 -7.75 -2.03
CA MET A 255 5.68 -8.38 -1.73
C MET A 255 5.66 -9.87 -2.00
N ALA A 256 4.61 -10.60 -1.63
CA ALA A 256 4.47 -12.02 -1.88
C ALA A 256 4.41 -12.37 -3.38
N ARG A 257 3.88 -11.45 -4.20
CA ARG A 257 3.87 -11.55 -5.67
C ARG A 257 5.24 -11.27 -6.28
N LEU A 258 5.96 -10.29 -5.75
CA LEU A 258 7.22 -9.82 -6.33
C LEU A 258 8.42 -10.64 -5.89
N CYS A 259 8.45 -11.04 -4.63
CA CYS A 259 9.60 -11.67 -4.00
C CYS A 259 9.42 -13.19 -3.99
N PRO A 260 10.32 -13.97 -4.61
CA PRO A 260 10.25 -15.43 -4.59
C PRO A 260 10.15 -16.00 -3.18
N ASN A 261 10.75 -15.28 -2.25
CA ASN A 261 10.81 -15.65 -0.85
C ASN A 261 9.69 -14.98 -0.01
N GLY A 262 8.64 -14.42 -0.63
CA GLY A 262 7.61 -13.66 0.08
C GLY A 262 8.14 -12.31 0.57
N GLY A 263 7.63 -11.86 1.70
CA GLY A 263 8.08 -10.65 2.39
C GLY A 263 8.11 -10.89 3.89
N ALA A 264 8.86 -10.08 4.62
CA ALA A 264 8.86 -10.05 6.08
C ALA A 264 8.34 -8.70 6.58
N VAL A 265 7.58 -8.74 7.66
CA VAL A 265 7.03 -7.56 8.33
C VAL A 265 7.90 -7.21 9.53
N VAL A 266 8.41 -5.99 9.56
CA VAL A 266 9.31 -5.49 10.61
C VAL A 266 8.68 -4.26 11.28
N GLY A 267 8.61 -4.24 12.58
CA GLY A 267 8.00 -3.13 13.35
C GLY A 267 7.08 -3.64 14.46
N PRO A 268 6.07 -2.84 14.88
CA PRO A 268 5.75 -1.51 14.39
C PRO A 268 6.76 -0.44 14.80
N ARG A 269 6.80 0.66 14.04
CA ARG A 269 7.60 1.86 14.32
C ARG A 269 6.69 3.09 14.41
N LEU A 270 7.25 4.18 14.91
CA LEU A 270 6.55 5.47 15.04
C LEU A 270 7.28 6.54 14.26
N ILE A 271 6.52 7.31 13.47
CA ILE A 271 7.02 8.47 12.73
C ILE A 271 6.42 9.71 13.36
N GLU A 272 7.23 10.50 14.05
CA GLU A 272 6.79 11.77 14.62
C GLU A 272 7.13 12.93 13.69
N MET A 273 6.09 13.64 13.23
CA MET A 273 6.18 14.86 12.44
C MET A 273 5.87 16.11 13.26
N GLY A 274 5.94 17.29 12.66
CA GLY A 274 5.68 18.57 13.32
C GLY A 274 4.34 18.64 14.03
N PHE A 275 3.27 18.09 13.44
CA PHE A 275 1.89 18.19 13.91
C PHE A 275 1.19 16.85 14.13
N LEU A 276 1.82 15.74 13.74
CA LEU A 276 1.23 14.40 13.72
C LEU A 276 2.22 13.36 14.22
N VAL A 277 1.70 12.19 14.64
CA VAL A 277 2.49 10.96 14.78
C VAL A 277 1.76 9.85 14.04
N HIS A 278 2.49 9.09 13.24
CA HIS A 278 1.98 7.92 12.52
C HIS A 278 2.57 6.62 13.07
N THR A 279 1.84 5.53 12.89
CA THR A 279 2.36 4.17 13.05
C THR A 279 2.71 3.57 11.69
N GLU A 280 3.81 2.82 11.61
CA GLU A 280 4.24 2.14 10.38
C GLU A 280 4.71 0.72 10.65
N TYR A 281 4.62 -0.14 9.62
CA TYR A 281 5.46 -1.31 9.48
C TYR A 281 6.43 -1.12 8.31
N GLU A 282 7.54 -1.85 8.32
CA GLU A 282 8.42 -1.97 7.16
C GLU A 282 8.27 -3.38 6.59
N LEU A 283 8.05 -3.48 5.29
CA LEU A 283 8.06 -4.72 4.55
C LEU A 283 9.40 -4.87 3.85
N VAL A 284 10.03 -6.03 4.00
CA VAL A 284 11.34 -6.32 3.43
C VAL A 284 11.27 -7.62 2.64
N GLY A 285 11.73 -7.59 1.39
CA GLY A 285 11.79 -8.77 0.53
C GLY A 285 13.01 -8.76 -0.36
N SER A 286 13.25 -9.85 -1.07
CA SER A 286 14.32 -9.96 -2.05
C SER A 286 13.76 -10.20 -3.44
N ALA A 287 14.14 -9.37 -4.41
CA ALA A 287 13.74 -9.48 -5.81
C ALA A 287 14.96 -9.44 -6.74
N PHE A 288 16.01 -10.16 -6.37
CA PHE A 288 17.27 -10.22 -7.08
C PHE A 288 17.06 -10.51 -8.59
N ARG A 289 17.77 -9.78 -9.45
CA ARG A 289 17.70 -9.85 -10.93
C ARG A 289 16.42 -9.32 -11.59
N LYS A 290 15.51 -8.65 -10.85
CA LYS A 290 14.41 -7.92 -11.48
C LYS A 290 14.83 -6.46 -11.69
N ARG A 291 14.39 -5.85 -12.80
CA ARG A 291 14.63 -4.41 -13.03
C ARG A 291 13.87 -3.59 -12.01
N ALA A 292 14.49 -2.56 -11.48
CA ALA A 292 13.87 -1.70 -10.46
C ALA A 292 12.58 -1.03 -10.97
N ILE A 293 12.55 -0.65 -12.27
CA ILE A 293 11.35 -0.05 -12.86
C ILE A 293 10.18 -1.02 -13.00
N ASP A 294 10.44 -2.33 -13.21
CA ASP A 294 9.39 -3.35 -13.27
C ASP A 294 8.82 -3.64 -11.88
N LEU A 295 9.68 -3.60 -10.86
CA LEU A 295 9.26 -3.68 -9.45
C LEU A 295 8.38 -2.47 -9.09
N PHE A 296 8.80 -1.26 -9.47
CA PHE A 296 8.00 -0.05 -9.27
C PHE A 296 6.65 -0.13 -9.99
N ARG A 297 6.63 -0.51 -11.28
CA ARG A 297 5.40 -0.71 -12.06
C ARG A 297 4.45 -1.68 -11.36
N SER A 298 4.97 -2.76 -10.82
CA SER A 298 4.17 -3.81 -10.18
C SER A 298 3.61 -3.41 -8.82
N THR A 299 4.20 -2.41 -8.14
CA THR A 299 3.78 -1.91 -6.81
C THR A 299 3.06 -0.57 -6.85
N MET A 300 3.02 0.13 -7.99
CA MET A 300 2.36 1.44 -8.06
C MET A 300 0.84 1.28 -8.09
N PHE A 301 0.01 2.05 -7.37
CA PHE A 301 0.47 2.90 -6.30
C PHE A 301 0.00 2.32 -4.98
N CYS A 302 0.53 2.81 -3.85
CA CYS A 302 0.25 2.20 -2.55
C CYS A 302 -1.25 2.11 -2.23
N PRO A 303 -1.69 1.03 -1.60
CA PRO A 303 -3.06 0.89 -1.10
C PRO A 303 -3.46 1.98 -0.09
N THR A 304 -2.49 2.47 0.68
CA THR A 304 -2.65 3.58 1.64
C THR A 304 -3.16 4.88 1.00
N VAL A 305 -3.01 5.02 -0.33
CA VAL A 305 -3.47 6.19 -1.09
C VAL A 305 -4.45 5.84 -2.21
N THR A 306 -4.79 4.57 -2.38
CA THR A 306 -5.70 4.09 -3.44
C THR A 306 -6.87 3.29 -2.85
N GLY A 307 -6.57 2.26 -2.06
CA GLY A 307 -7.54 1.32 -1.48
C GLY A 307 -7.30 -0.13 -1.89
N SER A 308 -8.18 -1.04 -1.48
CA SER A 308 -8.04 -2.48 -1.64
C SER A 308 -9.36 -3.20 -1.96
N PRO A 309 -9.35 -4.21 -2.85
CA PRO A 309 -8.25 -4.61 -3.75
C PRO A 309 -7.94 -3.54 -4.79
N MET A 310 -6.67 -3.42 -5.18
CA MET A 310 -6.17 -2.30 -5.97
C MET A 310 -6.97 -2.03 -7.27
N GLY A 311 -7.22 -3.05 -8.08
CA GLY A 311 -7.92 -2.89 -9.35
C GLY A 311 -9.35 -2.36 -9.15
N ASN A 312 -10.06 -2.91 -8.17
CA ASN A 312 -11.41 -2.48 -7.82
C ASN A 312 -11.44 -1.07 -7.22
N ALA A 313 -10.48 -0.76 -6.34
CA ALA A 313 -10.33 0.56 -5.76
C ALA A 313 -10.10 1.62 -6.84
N CYS A 314 -9.20 1.37 -7.80
CA CYS A 314 -8.99 2.27 -8.94
C CYS A 314 -10.28 2.52 -9.74
N ARG A 315 -11.05 1.46 -10.03
CA ARG A 315 -12.32 1.56 -10.75
C ARG A 315 -13.35 2.40 -10.00
N ILE A 316 -13.51 2.14 -8.71
CA ILE A 316 -14.48 2.82 -7.85
C ILE A 316 -14.11 4.28 -7.67
N VAL A 317 -12.88 4.56 -7.26
CA VAL A 317 -12.36 5.91 -7.10
C VAL A 317 -12.53 6.73 -8.39
N ASN A 318 -12.21 6.14 -9.55
CA ASN A 318 -12.39 6.78 -10.84
C ASN A 318 -13.84 7.17 -11.14
N ASN A 319 -14.82 6.36 -10.71
CA ASN A 319 -16.24 6.63 -10.87
C ASN A 319 -16.76 7.76 -9.98
N TYR A 320 -16.22 7.89 -8.76
CA TYR A 320 -16.63 8.91 -7.80
C TYR A 320 -15.93 10.25 -8.02
N GLU A 321 -14.61 10.25 -8.30
CA GLU A 321 -13.82 11.47 -8.46
C GLU A 321 -14.05 12.14 -9.82
N ARG A 322 -14.15 11.37 -10.91
CA ARG A 322 -14.38 11.83 -12.28
C ARG A 322 -13.39 12.89 -12.78
N LYS A 323 -12.23 13.02 -12.12
CA LYS A 323 -11.17 13.98 -12.42
C LYS A 323 -9.81 13.27 -12.32
N SER A 324 -8.81 13.81 -12.99
CA SER A 324 -7.45 13.34 -12.83
C SER A 324 -6.92 13.66 -11.43
N ARG A 325 -6.26 12.68 -10.81
CA ARG A 325 -5.46 12.90 -9.60
C ARG A 325 -4.15 13.64 -9.89
N ARG A 326 -3.82 13.80 -11.17
CA ARG A 326 -2.55 14.34 -11.63
C ARG A 326 -1.38 13.62 -10.96
N TYR A 327 -0.55 14.31 -10.20
CA TYR A 327 0.58 13.72 -9.48
C TYR A 327 0.27 13.39 -8.01
N TYR A 328 -0.96 13.55 -7.54
CA TYR A 328 -1.37 13.14 -6.19
C TYR A 328 -1.56 11.62 -6.11
N SER A 329 -1.25 11.02 -4.94
CA SER A 329 -1.32 9.55 -4.70
C SER A 329 -0.42 8.73 -5.63
N SER A 330 0.64 9.33 -6.11
CA SER A 330 1.61 8.77 -7.03
C SER A 330 3.01 8.82 -6.40
N ALA A 331 4.06 9.00 -7.18
CA ALA A 331 5.41 8.99 -6.63
C ALA A 331 6.36 10.01 -7.29
N ILE A 332 7.29 10.53 -6.48
CA ILE A 332 8.58 11.04 -6.95
C ILE A 332 9.60 9.91 -6.86
N VAL A 333 10.31 9.66 -7.94
CA VAL A 333 11.19 8.49 -8.11
C VAL A 333 12.60 8.92 -8.43
N LEU A 334 13.56 8.43 -7.67
CA LEU A 334 15.00 8.61 -7.90
C LEU A 334 15.58 7.28 -8.37
N MET A 335 16.22 7.26 -9.54
CA MET A 335 16.84 6.07 -10.11
C MET A 335 18.34 6.27 -10.38
N GLY A 336 19.08 5.18 -10.23
CA GLY A 336 20.52 5.18 -10.47
C GLY A 336 21.10 3.77 -10.36
N TRP A 337 22.37 3.71 -9.97
CA TRP A 337 23.12 2.47 -9.77
C TRP A 337 23.75 2.49 -8.39
N ASP A 338 23.71 1.37 -7.68
CA ASP A 338 24.36 1.22 -6.38
C ASP A 338 25.84 0.83 -6.49
N ASP A 339 26.52 0.66 -5.34
CA ASP A 339 27.94 0.32 -5.28
C ASP A 339 28.25 -1.08 -5.84
N ASN A 340 27.24 -1.95 -5.99
CA ASN A 340 27.35 -3.29 -6.54
C ASN A 340 26.95 -3.35 -8.01
N GLU A 341 26.85 -2.19 -8.68
CA GLU A 341 26.44 -2.06 -10.09
C GLU A 341 25.03 -2.64 -10.35
N GLN A 342 24.17 -2.62 -9.33
CA GLN A 342 22.77 -3.00 -9.47
C GLN A 342 21.89 -1.76 -9.61
N GLU A 343 20.73 -1.93 -10.25
CA GLU A 343 19.77 -0.86 -10.35
C GLU A 343 19.29 -0.43 -8.96
N TYR A 344 19.38 0.87 -8.71
CA TYR A 344 18.88 1.54 -7.51
C TYR A 344 17.61 2.30 -7.85
N LEU A 345 16.59 2.15 -7.01
CA LEU A 345 15.38 2.97 -7.03
C LEU A 345 15.01 3.35 -5.61
N ASP A 346 14.67 4.61 -5.41
CA ASP A 346 14.07 5.09 -4.16
C ASP A 346 12.94 6.06 -4.51
N SER A 347 11.79 5.94 -3.84
CA SER A 347 10.61 6.72 -4.20
C SER A 347 9.75 7.06 -3.00
N ALA A 348 9.25 8.29 -2.98
CA ALA A 348 8.30 8.77 -1.99
C ALA A 348 6.93 8.97 -2.62
N ILE A 349 5.87 8.65 -1.87
CA ILE A 349 4.49 8.90 -2.30
C ILE A 349 4.25 10.40 -2.38
N THR A 350 3.63 10.87 -3.46
CA THR A 350 3.30 12.29 -3.63
C THR A 350 2.01 12.66 -2.90
N ILE A 351 2.09 12.62 -1.58
CA ILE A 351 1.14 13.19 -0.62
C ILE A 351 1.79 14.35 0.12
N ARG A 352 1.01 15.19 0.78
CA ARG A 352 1.53 16.42 1.43
C ARG A 352 2.35 17.27 0.46
N THR A 353 1.94 17.29 -0.81
CA THR A 353 2.63 17.89 -1.93
C THR A 353 1.78 18.99 -2.53
N ILE A 354 2.42 20.09 -2.87
CA ILE A 354 1.86 21.26 -3.55
C ILE A 354 2.33 21.21 -5.00
N GLU A 355 1.42 21.12 -5.94
CA GLU A 355 1.71 21.35 -7.35
C GLU A 355 1.54 22.86 -7.63
N MET A 356 2.57 23.51 -8.16
CA MET A 356 2.60 24.95 -8.46
C MET A 356 2.79 25.15 -9.96
N ARG A 357 1.85 25.79 -10.61
CA ARG A 357 1.88 26.00 -12.06
C ARG A 357 2.08 27.47 -12.42
N LYS A 358 2.64 27.67 -13.59
CA LYS A 358 2.78 29.02 -14.19
C LYS A 358 1.47 29.79 -14.10
N GLY A 359 1.54 31.05 -13.71
CA GLY A 359 0.37 31.90 -13.52
C GLY A 359 -0.19 31.92 -12.10
N GLY A 360 0.43 31.21 -11.15
CA GLY A 360 0.08 31.27 -9.72
C GLY A 360 -1.04 30.34 -9.28
N ALA A 361 -1.36 29.33 -10.07
CA ALA A 361 -2.29 28.27 -9.67
C ALA A 361 -1.54 27.20 -8.87
N LEU A 362 -1.86 27.07 -7.58
CA LEU A 362 -1.33 26.07 -6.67
C LEU A 362 -2.43 25.08 -6.32
N GLN A 363 -2.06 23.81 -6.18
CA GLN A 363 -2.99 22.75 -5.82
C GLN A 363 -2.43 21.88 -4.68
N ILE A 364 -3.26 21.66 -3.65
CA ILE A 364 -3.01 20.69 -2.59
C ILE A 364 -4.13 19.66 -2.63
N ARG A 365 -3.78 18.38 -2.59
CA ARG A 365 -4.75 17.30 -2.44
C ARG A 365 -4.49 16.52 -1.17
N ALA A 366 -5.56 16.18 -0.47
CA ALA A 366 -5.51 15.39 0.74
C ALA A 366 -6.71 14.45 0.81
N GLY A 367 -6.46 13.16 0.96
CA GLY A 367 -7.49 12.12 1.03
C GLY A 367 -7.59 11.49 2.42
N ALA A 368 -8.73 10.89 2.67
CA ALA A 368 -8.99 10.04 3.82
C ALA A 368 -9.23 8.60 3.37
N THR A 369 -8.90 7.65 4.24
CA THR A 369 -9.12 6.22 4.00
C THR A 369 -10.52 5.84 4.47
N ILE A 370 -11.39 5.53 3.52
CA ILE A 370 -12.78 5.18 3.76
C ILE A 370 -12.89 3.67 3.99
N THR A 371 -13.27 3.28 5.18
CA THR A 371 -13.50 1.88 5.59
C THR A 371 -14.95 1.69 6.07
N ARG A 372 -15.31 0.48 6.46
CA ARG A 372 -16.64 0.18 7.01
C ARG A 372 -17.01 0.97 8.27
N ASP A 373 -16.01 1.37 9.06
CA ASP A 373 -16.19 2.06 10.35
C ASP A 373 -15.94 3.57 10.24
N SER A 374 -15.70 4.10 9.04
CA SER A 374 -15.45 5.51 8.80
C SER A 374 -16.70 6.36 9.10
N ASP A 375 -16.48 7.46 9.84
CA ASP A 375 -17.46 8.52 10.05
C ASP A 375 -17.23 9.64 9.03
N PRO A 376 -18.21 10.00 8.18
CA PRO A 376 -18.03 10.97 7.10
C PRO A 376 -17.49 12.32 7.57
N ARG A 377 -17.92 12.80 8.74
CA ARG A 377 -17.45 14.08 9.28
C ARG A 377 -16.01 13.99 9.77
N SER A 378 -15.62 12.88 10.40
CA SER A 378 -14.25 12.64 10.86
C SER A 378 -13.29 12.55 9.69
N GLU A 379 -13.67 11.85 8.61
CA GLU A 379 -12.86 11.74 7.39
C GLU A 379 -12.67 13.08 6.70
N LEU A 380 -13.73 13.91 6.63
CA LEU A 380 -13.61 15.29 6.14
C LEU A 380 -12.59 16.09 6.96
N LEU A 381 -12.68 16.05 8.30
CA LEU A 381 -11.75 16.76 9.18
C LEU A 381 -10.31 16.23 9.04
N GLU A 382 -10.14 14.96 8.72
CA GLU A 382 -8.85 14.35 8.44
C GLU A 382 -8.21 14.93 7.17
N THR A 383 -8.99 15.12 6.10
CA THR A 383 -8.45 15.76 4.87
C THR A 383 -7.95 17.18 5.15
N LEU A 384 -8.68 17.94 5.97
CA LEU A 384 -8.26 19.29 6.38
C LEU A 384 -6.98 19.27 7.23
N ALA A 385 -6.87 18.30 8.16
CA ALA A 385 -5.68 18.16 8.98
C ALA A 385 -4.45 17.76 8.14
N LYS A 386 -4.63 16.84 7.18
CA LYS A 386 -3.58 16.41 6.24
C LYS A 386 -3.11 17.53 5.31
N ALA A 387 -3.97 18.45 4.92
CA ALA A 387 -3.62 19.62 4.10
C ALA A 387 -2.95 20.75 4.89
N ARG A 388 -3.09 20.78 6.21
CA ARG A 388 -2.70 21.92 7.08
C ARG A 388 -1.22 22.27 6.98
N GLY A 389 -0.30 21.28 6.98
CA GLY A 389 1.14 21.54 6.89
C GLY A 389 1.51 22.29 5.60
N ALA A 390 1.01 21.83 4.46
CA ALA A 390 1.21 22.46 3.17
C ALA A 390 0.56 23.86 3.09
N LEU A 391 -0.66 24.02 3.59
CA LEU A 391 -1.32 25.32 3.67
C LEU A 391 -0.54 26.31 4.54
N ASN A 392 -0.08 25.90 5.71
CA ASN A 392 0.72 26.74 6.59
C ASN A 392 2.03 27.18 5.91
N ALA A 393 2.68 26.27 5.16
CA ALA A 393 3.89 26.58 4.42
C ALA A 393 3.66 27.63 3.33
N ILE A 394 2.45 27.74 2.76
CA ILE A 394 2.10 28.80 1.81
C ILE A 394 1.74 30.09 2.54
N GLN A 395 0.86 30.03 3.56
CA GLN A 395 0.22 31.19 4.18
C GLN A 395 1.13 31.97 5.14
N THR A 396 2.12 31.31 5.75
CA THR A 396 2.79 31.84 6.92
C THR A 396 4.30 31.84 6.75
N SER A 397 4.94 33.02 6.80
CA SER A 397 6.39 33.14 6.81
C SER A 397 7.02 32.53 8.07
N LEU A 398 8.31 32.15 8.00
CA LEU A 398 9.04 31.55 9.12
C LEU A 398 9.01 32.43 10.38
N SER A 399 9.07 33.76 10.21
CA SER A 399 9.00 34.71 11.32
C SER A 399 7.64 34.73 12.04
N LYS A 400 6.58 34.29 11.37
CA LYS A 400 5.19 34.25 11.86
C LYS A 400 4.67 32.81 12.00
N SER A 401 5.45 31.81 11.55
CA SER A 401 4.99 30.44 11.53
C SER A 401 4.76 29.91 12.95
N ARG A 402 3.69 29.16 13.10
CA ARG A 402 3.46 28.39 14.31
C ARG A 402 4.57 27.35 14.41
N LYS A 403 5.33 27.37 15.50
CA LYS A 403 6.34 26.35 15.75
C LYS A 403 5.70 24.96 15.76
N PRO A 404 6.40 23.93 15.32
CA PRO A 404 5.99 22.55 15.51
C PRO A 404 5.59 22.30 16.96
N PHE A 405 4.61 21.44 17.19
CA PHE A 405 4.27 21.03 18.54
C PHE A 405 5.44 20.32 19.21
N GLN A 406 5.43 20.33 20.53
CA GLN A 406 6.43 19.63 21.32
C GLN A 406 6.53 18.17 20.89
N ARG A 407 7.76 17.63 20.87
CA ARG A 407 7.98 16.20 20.62
C ARG A 407 7.44 15.39 21.79
N ILE A 408 6.65 14.36 21.46
CA ILE A 408 6.09 13.43 22.44
C ILE A 408 6.93 12.16 22.56
N LEU A 409 7.60 11.75 21.47
CA LEU A 409 8.47 10.58 21.47
C LEU A 409 9.83 10.90 22.11
N SER A 410 10.36 9.94 22.86
CA SER A 410 11.71 9.98 23.43
C SER A 410 12.29 8.56 23.45
N ALA A 411 13.55 8.41 23.87
CA ALA A 411 14.18 7.09 23.98
C ALA A 411 13.39 6.10 24.88
N ASP A 412 12.70 6.63 25.89
CA ASP A 412 11.97 5.85 26.88
C ASP A 412 10.44 5.94 26.72
N PHE A 413 9.93 6.61 25.67
CA PHE A 413 8.50 6.76 25.45
C PHE A 413 8.12 6.65 23.96
N PRO A 414 7.05 5.86 23.60
CA PRO A 414 6.27 5.00 24.50
C PRO A 414 7.07 3.79 24.97
N PRO A 415 6.66 3.10 26.06
CA PRO A 415 7.26 1.86 26.48
C PRO A 415 7.25 0.82 25.35
N LYS A 416 8.35 0.10 25.15
CA LYS A 416 8.48 -0.89 24.05
C LYS A 416 7.36 -1.94 24.08
N GLU A 417 6.93 -2.33 25.27
CA GLU A 417 5.88 -3.32 25.48
C GLU A 417 4.55 -2.93 24.86
N VAL A 418 4.26 -1.62 24.73
CA VAL A 418 3.03 -1.11 24.08
C VAL A 418 3.03 -1.44 22.60
N LEU A 419 4.17 -1.26 21.92
CA LEU A 419 4.33 -1.59 20.51
C LEU A 419 4.44 -3.09 20.29
N GLU A 420 5.22 -3.80 21.11
CA GLU A 420 5.39 -5.25 21.01
C GLU A 420 4.10 -6.03 21.23
N ARG A 421 3.16 -5.49 22.05
CA ARG A 421 1.84 -6.10 22.26
C ARG A 421 1.10 -6.30 20.94
N ARG A 422 1.21 -5.37 19.99
CA ARG A 422 0.57 -5.48 18.67
C ARG A 422 1.00 -6.72 17.91
N ASN A 423 2.27 -7.13 18.03
CA ASN A 423 2.81 -8.30 17.33
C ASN A 423 2.47 -9.64 17.98
N ARG A 424 1.94 -9.67 19.21
CA ARG A 424 1.62 -10.93 19.90
C ARG A 424 0.44 -11.67 19.28
N GLU A 425 -0.45 -10.92 18.64
CA GLU A 425 -1.71 -11.42 18.13
C GLU A 425 -1.70 -11.66 16.61
N VAL A 426 -0.59 -11.34 15.92
CA VAL A 426 -0.48 -11.49 14.47
C VAL A 426 0.36 -12.68 14.07
N CYS A 427 0.33 -13.00 12.80
CA CYS A 427 0.99 -14.15 12.20
C CYS A 427 2.52 -14.09 12.35
N ARG A 428 3.08 -15.01 13.14
CA ARG A 428 4.53 -15.10 13.33
C ARG A 428 5.27 -15.44 12.05
N PHE A 429 4.64 -16.16 11.15
CA PHE A 429 5.21 -16.50 9.84
C PHE A 429 5.65 -15.26 9.09
N TRP A 430 4.88 -14.19 9.06
CA TRP A 430 5.23 -12.95 8.37
C TRP A 430 6.14 -12.01 9.17
N LEU A 431 6.18 -12.12 10.52
CA LEU A 431 7.05 -11.31 11.39
C LEU A 431 8.50 -11.81 11.46
N GLN A 432 8.74 -13.05 11.12
CA GLN A 432 10.08 -13.62 11.15
C GLN A 432 10.60 -13.70 9.72
N HIS A 433 11.91 -13.45 9.50
CA HIS A 433 12.54 -13.78 8.23
C HIS A 433 12.48 -15.30 8.03
N ASN A 434 11.44 -15.79 7.46
CA ASN A 434 10.80 -17.10 7.54
C ASN A 434 11.53 -18.28 6.95
N TYR A 435 12.80 -18.17 6.81
CA TYR A 435 13.61 -19.23 6.24
C TYR A 435 14.26 -20.12 7.28
N ALA A 436 14.00 -19.88 8.56
CA ALA A 436 14.63 -20.57 9.68
C ALA A 436 13.67 -21.41 10.54
N SER A 437 12.49 -21.80 10.09
CA SER A 437 11.78 -22.84 10.81
C SER A 437 12.51 -24.16 10.60
N SER A 438 12.98 -24.73 11.69
CA SER A 438 13.83 -25.91 11.77
C SER A 438 13.13 -27.24 11.45
N ASP A 439 11.87 -27.23 11.04
CA ASP A 439 11.10 -28.42 10.69
C ASP A 439 11.26 -28.75 9.20
N GLU A 440 12.32 -29.49 8.87
CA GLU A 440 12.58 -29.98 7.50
C GLU A 440 11.43 -30.84 6.96
N ASP A 441 10.72 -31.57 7.81
CA ASP A 441 9.63 -32.46 7.40
C ASP A 441 8.39 -31.68 6.93
N PHE A 442 8.09 -30.56 7.55
CA PHE A 442 6.99 -29.68 7.18
C PHE A 442 7.19 -29.05 5.78
N ARG A 443 8.43 -28.74 5.41
CA ARG A 443 8.80 -28.12 4.12
C ARG A 443 8.80 -29.06 2.92
N ARG A 444 8.51 -30.36 3.09
CA ARG A 444 8.63 -31.39 2.03
C ARG A 444 7.31 -32.05 1.65
N ALA A 445 6.21 -31.73 2.32
CA ALA A 445 4.94 -32.41 2.11
C ALA A 445 4.41 -32.35 0.67
N LEU A 446 4.76 -31.27 -0.06
CA LEU A 446 4.31 -31.03 -1.43
C LEU A 446 5.43 -31.04 -2.48
N VAL A 447 6.61 -31.55 -2.18
CA VAL A 447 7.69 -31.67 -3.16
C VAL A 447 7.23 -32.52 -4.35
N GLY A 448 7.38 -31.96 -5.56
CA GLY A 448 6.94 -32.57 -6.81
C GLY A 448 5.41 -32.53 -7.05
N LYS A 449 4.65 -31.88 -6.18
CA LYS A 449 3.21 -31.70 -6.35
C LYS A 449 2.91 -30.29 -6.88
N ARG A 450 2.00 -30.19 -7.84
CA ARG A 450 1.55 -28.92 -8.38
C ARG A 450 0.26 -28.45 -7.70
N VAL A 451 0.26 -27.20 -7.24
CA VAL A 451 -0.91 -26.49 -6.72
C VAL A 451 -1.29 -25.39 -7.70
N VAL A 452 -2.51 -25.44 -8.22
CA VAL A 452 -3.04 -24.44 -9.15
C VAL A 452 -4.02 -23.54 -8.39
N LEU A 453 -3.79 -22.22 -8.46
CA LEU A 453 -4.56 -21.24 -7.73
C LEU A 453 -5.33 -20.36 -8.72
N LEU A 454 -6.65 -20.34 -8.58
CA LEU A 454 -7.51 -19.46 -9.38
C LEU A 454 -7.56 -18.08 -8.71
N GLU A 455 -7.09 -17.05 -9.42
CA GLU A 455 -7.05 -15.68 -8.98
C GLU A 455 -8.36 -14.97 -9.35
N ASN A 456 -8.98 -14.30 -8.38
CA ASN A 456 -10.29 -13.66 -8.48
C ASN A 456 -10.22 -12.14 -8.28
N GLU A 457 -9.24 -11.46 -8.87
CA GLU A 457 -9.02 -10.01 -8.76
C GLU A 457 -8.58 -9.57 -7.35
N ASP A 458 -7.89 -10.47 -6.61
CA ASP A 458 -7.31 -10.14 -5.31
C ASP A 458 -5.92 -10.77 -5.14
N ASP A 459 -4.93 -9.91 -4.92
CA ASP A 459 -3.52 -10.28 -4.75
C ASP A 459 -3.25 -11.14 -3.49
N PHE A 460 -4.21 -11.35 -2.56
CA PHE A 460 -4.09 -12.31 -1.44
C PHE A 460 -3.73 -13.71 -1.91
N ILE A 461 -4.12 -14.07 -3.12
CA ILE A 461 -3.79 -15.37 -3.71
C ILE A 461 -2.27 -15.62 -3.78
N TRP A 462 -1.45 -14.55 -3.88
CA TRP A 462 0.00 -14.66 -3.92
C TRP A 462 0.59 -15.01 -2.54
N MET A 463 -0.05 -14.56 -1.45
CA MET A 463 0.29 -14.97 -0.10
C MET A 463 -0.04 -16.45 0.13
N VAL A 464 -1.24 -16.90 -0.33
CA VAL A 464 -1.62 -18.33 -0.35
C VAL A 464 -0.59 -19.14 -1.14
N SER A 465 -0.25 -18.69 -2.35
CA SER A 465 0.77 -19.33 -3.19
C SER A 465 2.12 -19.44 -2.47
N HIS A 466 2.53 -18.38 -1.76
CA HIS A 466 3.78 -18.38 -1.01
C HIS A 466 3.78 -19.42 0.11
N LEU A 467 2.70 -19.52 0.89
CA LEU A 467 2.55 -20.55 1.92
C LEU A 467 2.71 -21.96 1.32
N PHE A 468 2.05 -22.27 0.21
CA PHE A 468 2.20 -23.56 -0.46
C PHE A 468 3.63 -23.80 -0.98
N ARG A 469 4.32 -22.77 -1.49
CA ARG A 469 5.74 -22.88 -1.89
C ARG A 469 6.64 -23.20 -0.70
N CYS A 470 6.35 -22.67 0.47
CA CYS A 470 7.10 -23.02 1.70
C CYS A 470 6.92 -24.50 2.08
N HIS A 471 5.83 -25.15 1.69
CA HIS A 471 5.62 -26.59 1.80
C HIS A 471 6.19 -27.41 0.62
N GLY A 472 6.95 -26.78 -0.28
CA GLY A 472 7.63 -27.43 -1.40
C GLY A 472 6.80 -27.58 -2.67
N ALA A 473 5.61 -26.98 -2.75
CA ALA A 473 4.77 -27.05 -3.93
C ALA A 473 5.34 -26.27 -5.13
N ASP A 474 5.13 -26.80 -6.33
CA ASP A 474 5.15 -26.04 -7.58
C ASP A 474 3.80 -25.32 -7.73
N THR A 475 3.78 -23.99 -7.67
CA THR A 475 2.53 -23.21 -7.68
C THR A 475 2.32 -22.49 -9.00
N LEU A 476 1.08 -22.52 -9.51
CA LEU A 476 0.65 -21.79 -10.70
C LEU A 476 -0.58 -20.93 -10.34
N VAL A 477 -0.45 -19.62 -10.42
CA VAL A 477 -1.56 -18.68 -10.24
C VAL A 477 -2.11 -18.32 -11.61
N VAL A 478 -3.43 -18.48 -11.81
CA VAL A 478 -4.12 -18.25 -13.08
C VAL A 478 -5.31 -17.32 -12.85
N PRO A 479 -5.41 -16.20 -13.59
CA PRO A 479 -6.57 -15.33 -13.55
C PRO A 479 -7.87 -16.06 -13.91
N PHE A 480 -9.00 -15.69 -13.31
CA PHE A 480 -10.28 -16.41 -13.49
C PHE A 480 -10.74 -16.44 -14.94
N ASP A 481 -10.49 -15.41 -15.73
CA ASP A 481 -10.87 -15.28 -17.13
C ASP A 481 -10.01 -16.14 -18.06
N GLU A 482 -8.77 -16.43 -17.66
CA GLU A 482 -7.85 -17.33 -18.39
C GLU A 482 -7.93 -18.79 -17.90
N PHE A 483 -8.63 -19.03 -16.77
CA PHE A 483 -8.66 -20.36 -16.16
C PHE A 483 -9.48 -21.36 -16.98
N ASP A 484 -8.84 -22.41 -17.45
CA ASP A 484 -9.47 -23.57 -18.10
C ASP A 484 -9.31 -24.82 -17.24
N VAL A 485 -10.44 -25.47 -16.91
CA VAL A 485 -10.47 -26.60 -15.97
C VAL A 485 -9.67 -27.79 -16.49
N GLU A 486 -9.82 -28.15 -17.77
CA GLU A 486 -9.19 -29.35 -18.32
C GLU A 486 -7.67 -29.17 -18.39
N THR A 487 -7.23 -28.04 -18.94
CA THR A 487 -5.80 -27.73 -19.15
C THR A 487 -5.07 -27.52 -17.84
N HIS A 488 -5.60 -26.65 -16.96
CA HIS A 488 -4.89 -26.25 -15.76
C HIS A 488 -4.95 -27.28 -14.63
N THR A 489 -5.98 -28.16 -14.61
CA THR A 489 -6.10 -29.15 -13.54
C THR A 489 -5.58 -30.54 -13.89
N ALA A 490 -5.17 -30.80 -15.13
CA ALA A 490 -4.73 -32.12 -15.59
C ALA A 490 -3.67 -32.75 -14.67
N ASN A 491 -2.65 -31.99 -14.29
CA ASN A 491 -1.55 -32.42 -13.43
C ASN A 491 -1.57 -31.75 -12.04
N ALA A 492 -2.69 -31.13 -11.66
CA ALA A 492 -2.80 -30.48 -10.36
C ALA A 492 -3.03 -31.52 -9.26
N TRP A 493 -2.22 -31.46 -8.21
CA TRP A 493 -2.46 -32.18 -6.96
C TRP A 493 -3.60 -31.54 -6.17
N LEU A 494 -3.66 -30.18 -6.19
CA LEU A 494 -4.68 -29.36 -5.53
C LEU A 494 -5.06 -28.19 -6.42
N VAL A 495 -6.35 -27.84 -6.42
CA VAL A 495 -6.84 -26.58 -6.98
C VAL A 495 -7.33 -25.70 -5.84
N VAL A 496 -6.94 -24.44 -5.82
CA VAL A 496 -7.37 -23.44 -4.83
C VAL A 496 -8.27 -22.42 -5.52
N LEU A 497 -9.51 -22.28 -5.05
CA LEU A 497 -10.38 -21.16 -5.40
C LEU A 497 -10.04 -19.99 -4.47
N GLY A 498 -9.44 -18.95 -5.02
CA GLY A 498 -8.91 -17.83 -4.26
C GLY A 498 -9.97 -16.87 -3.74
N PRO A 499 -9.53 -15.94 -2.88
CA PRO A 499 -10.35 -14.80 -2.45
C PRO A 499 -10.61 -13.83 -3.61
N GLY A 500 -11.56 -12.92 -3.42
CA GLY A 500 -11.87 -11.88 -4.40
C GLY A 500 -13.04 -10.99 -3.99
N PRO A 501 -13.14 -9.78 -4.57
CA PRO A 501 -14.24 -8.85 -4.30
C PRO A 501 -15.53 -9.23 -5.02
N GLY A 502 -16.64 -8.62 -4.58
CA GLY A 502 -17.93 -8.65 -5.21
C GLY A 502 -18.99 -9.49 -4.48
N ASP A 503 -20.23 -9.38 -4.94
CA ASP A 503 -21.36 -10.14 -4.42
C ASP A 503 -21.32 -11.58 -4.93
N PRO A 504 -21.16 -12.58 -4.06
CA PRO A 504 -21.15 -13.99 -4.44
C PRO A 504 -22.46 -14.46 -5.08
N ASN A 505 -23.57 -13.74 -4.91
CA ASN A 505 -24.88 -14.09 -5.48
C ASN A 505 -25.13 -13.42 -6.84
N SER A 506 -24.22 -12.54 -7.29
CA SER A 506 -24.37 -11.87 -8.58
C SER A 506 -24.24 -12.83 -9.77
N SER A 507 -24.67 -12.37 -10.93
CA SER A 507 -24.53 -13.09 -12.20
C SER A 507 -23.37 -12.53 -13.06
N THR A 508 -22.37 -11.90 -12.43
CA THR A 508 -21.19 -11.40 -13.15
C THR A 508 -20.41 -12.53 -13.82
N PRO A 509 -19.66 -12.27 -14.91
CA PRO A 509 -18.86 -13.29 -15.57
C PRO A 509 -17.92 -14.01 -14.61
N LYS A 510 -17.25 -13.28 -13.69
CA LYS A 510 -16.38 -13.83 -12.66
C LYS A 510 -17.10 -14.83 -11.76
N ILE A 511 -18.20 -14.42 -11.13
CA ILE A 511 -18.93 -15.27 -10.18
C ILE A 511 -19.47 -16.52 -10.85
N ARG A 512 -20.03 -16.41 -12.07
CA ARG A 512 -20.45 -17.58 -12.86
C ARG A 512 -19.29 -18.52 -13.16
N LYS A 513 -18.16 -17.97 -13.64
CA LYS A 513 -16.97 -18.77 -13.96
C LYS A 513 -16.45 -19.55 -12.75
N VAL A 514 -16.31 -18.89 -11.60
CA VAL A 514 -15.81 -19.54 -10.38
C VAL A 514 -16.76 -20.63 -9.88
N LEU A 515 -18.09 -20.40 -9.98
CA LEU A 515 -19.09 -21.41 -9.64
C LEU A 515 -19.04 -22.61 -10.58
N ASP A 516 -18.90 -22.39 -11.89
CA ASP A 516 -18.75 -23.45 -12.89
C ASP A 516 -17.49 -24.28 -12.66
N VAL A 517 -16.37 -23.61 -12.33
CA VAL A 517 -15.10 -24.28 -11.96
C VAL A 517 -15.29 -25.13 -10.70
N ALA A 518 -15.93 -24.61 -9.65
CA ALA A 518 -16.24 -25.37 -8.45
C ALA A 518 -17.06 -26.63 -8.79
N ALA A 519 -18.15 -26.48 -9.55
CA ALA A 519 -19.02 -27.59 -9.96
C ALA A 519 -18.24 -28.66 -10.76
N ALA A 520 -17.39 -28.26 -11.68
CA ALA A 520 -16.58 -29.18 -12.47
C ALA A 520 -15.58 -29.96 -11.59
N LEU A 521 -14.93 -29.30 -10.63
CA LEU A 521 -13.97 -29.91 -9.71
C LEU A 521 -14.66 -30.90 -8.75
N PHE A 522 -15.85 -30.55 -8.22
CA PHE A 522 -16.67 -31.47 -7.42
C PHE A 522 -17.08 -32.71 -8.23
N LYS A 523 -17.59 -32.53 -9.45
CA LYS A 523 -17.95 -33.63 -10.34
C LYS A 523 -16.77 -34.56 -10.63
N ALA A 524 -15.57 -34.00 -10.78
CA ALA A 524 -14.36 -34.77 -11.04
C ALA A 524 -13.68 -35.29 -9.75
N ARG A 525 -14.25 -35.04 -8.58
CA ARG A 525 -13.70 -35.35 -7.24
C ARG A 525 -12.21 -34.92 -7.10
N ARG A 526 -11.86 -33.75 -7.62
CA ARG A 526 -10.52 -33.19 -7.50
C ARG A 526 -10.30 -32.62 -6.09
N ARG A 527 -9.07 -32.70 -5.58
CA ARG A 527 -8.71 -32.01 -4.35
C ARG A 527 -8.91 -30.51 -4.52
N LEU A 528 -9.69 -29.91 -3.62
CA LEU A 528 -10.15 -28.54 -3.73
C LEU A 528 -9.99 -27.82 -2.41
N MET A 529 -9.47 -26.60 -2.46
CA MET A 529 -9.47 -25.68 -1.35
C MET A 529 -10.19 -24.38 -1.72
N GLY A 530 -10.95 -23.79 -0.81
CA GLY A 530 -11.61 -22.50 -1.01
C GLY A 530 -11.22 -21.50 0.07
N VAL A 531 -10.90 -20.25 -0.31
CA VAL A 531 -10.59 -19.17 0.62
C VAL A 531 -11.51 -17.98 0.32
N CYS A 532 -12.20 -17.48 1.34
CA CYS A 532 -13.09 -16.32 1.30
C CYS A 532 -14.16 -16.46 0.18
N LEU A 533 -14.03 -15.77 -0.95
CA LEU A 533 -14.93 -15.95 -2.09
C LEU A 533 -14.96 -17.40 -2.57
N GLY A 534 -13.81 -18.08 -2.62
CA GLY A 534 -13.73 -19.49 -2.99
C GLY A 534 -14.53 -20.39 -2.04
N HIS A 535 -14.51 -20.13 -0.74
CA HIS A 535 -15.37 -20.82 0.24
C HIS A 535 -16.85 -20.54 -0.03
N GLN A 536 -17.22 -19.29 -0.29
CA GLN A 536 -18.60 -18.91 -0.59
C GLN A 536 -19.12 -19.63 -1.87
N MET A 537 -18.25 -19.79 -2.88
CA MET A 537 -18.62 -20.50 -4.11
C MET A 537 -18.79 -22.01 -3.88
N ILE A 538 -17.94 -22.62 -3.07
CA ILE A 538 -18.11 -24.02 -2.64
C ILE A 538 -19.42 -24.19 -1.88
N CYS A 539 -19.69 -23.32 -0.90
CA CYS A 539 -20.94 -23.36 -0.13
C CYS A 539 -22.17 -23.19 -1.02
N ARG A 540 -22.14 -22.26 -1.98
CA ARG A 540 -23.25 -22.12 -2.95
C ARG A 540 -23.44 -23.36 -3.82
N HIS A 541 -22.37 -23.98 -4.28
CA HIS A 541 -22.43 -25.22 -5.06
C HIS A 541 -23.08 -26.34 -4.25
N LEU A 542 -22.80 -26.44 -2.96
CA LEU A 542 -23.39 -27.42 -2.05
C LEU A 542 -24.84 -27.09 -1.64
N GLY A 543 -25.34 -25.89 -1.93
CA GLY A 543 -26.70 -25.46 -1.66
C GLY A 543 -26.89 -24.55 -0.45
N PHE A 544 -25.81 -24.12 0.23
CA PHE A 544 -25.91 -23.15 1.32
C PHE A 544 -26.27 -21.76 0.81
N LYS A 545 -27.04 -21.02 1.61
CA LYS A 545 -27.31 -19.60 1.36
C LYS A 545 -26.14 -18.74 1.82
N VAL A 546 -25.77 -17.73 1.03
CA VAL A 546 -24.67 -16.81 1.31
C VAL A 546 -25.21 -15.36 1.37
N PRO A 547 -25.95 -14.97 2.42
CA PRO A 547 -26.48 -13.64 2.55
C PRO A 547 -25.38 -12.60 2.84
N ARG A 548 -25.71 -11.33 2.57
CA ARG A 548 -24.92 -10.19 2.99
C ARG A 548 -25.01 -10.04 4.52
N LYS A 549 -23.91 -9.70 5.15
CA LYS A 549 -23.84 -9.40 6.58
C LYS A 549 -24.40 -8.00 6.87
N ASP A 550 -25.01 -7.84 8.03
CA ASP A 550 -25.47 -6.53 8.50
C ASP A 550 -24.28 -5.56 8.69
N LYS A 551 -23.17 -6.07 9.20
CA LYS A 551 -21.88 -5.35 9.30
C LYS A 551 -20.79 -6.19 8.68
N PRO A 552 -20.08 -5.68 7.65
CA PRO A 552 -18.94 -6.35 7.03
C PRO A 552 -17.80 -6.59 8.03
N LEU A 553 -17.03 -7.65 7.79
CA LEU A 553 -15.78 -7.91 8.48
C LEU A 553 -14.64 -7.65 7.47
N GLN A 554 -14.08 -6.46 7.51
CA GLN A 554 -12.99 -6.06 6.62
C GLN A 554 -11.78 -5.68 7.48
N GLY A 555 -10.69 -6.44 7.40
CA GLY A 555 -9.50 -6.27 8.23
C GLY A 555 -9.77 -6.52 9.72
N VAL A 556 -10.51 -7.57 10.06
CA VAL A 556 -10.90 -7.88 11.45
C VAL A 556 -10.36 -9.23 11.88
N GLN A 557 -9.68 -9.25 13.02
CA GLN A 557 -9.30 -10.48 13.68
C GLN A 557 -10.42 -10.97 14.62
N ARG A 558 -10.73 -12.27 14.59
CA ARG A 558 -11.66 -12.93 15.50
C ARG A 558 -11.13 -14.27 15.96
N THR A 559 -11.48 -14.64 17.19
CA THR A 559 -11.32 -16.03 17.67
C THR A 559 -12.50 -16.86 17.22
N VAL A 560 -12.22 -17.98 16.56
CA VAL A 560 -13.23 -18.95 16.08
C VAL A 560 -12.88 -20.34 16.59
N ASN A 561 -13.90 -21.19 16.79
CA ASN A 561 -13.67 -22.61 17.02
C ASN A 561 -13.56 -23.30 15.65
N LEU A 562 -12.35 -23.71 15.29
CA LEU A 562 -12.09 -24.38 14.02
C LEU A 562 -11.93 -25.89 14.27
N PHE A 563 -13.02 -26.65 14.06
CA PHE A 563 -13.04 -28.10 14.25
C PHE A 563 -12.57 -28.56 15.65
N GLY A 564 -12.96 -27.82 16.69
CA GLY A 564 -12.62 -28.13 18.09
C GLY A 564 -11.40 -27.38 18.65
N VAL A 565 -10.69 -26.60 17.83
CA VAL A 565 -9.53 -25.79 18.24
C VAL A 565 -9.86 -24.31 18.12
N GLU A 566 -9.54 -23.52 19.16
CA GLU A 566 -9.65 -22.06 19.07
C GLU A 566 -8.50 -21.47 18.24
N GLU A 567 -8.87 -20.69 17.21
CA GLU A 567 -7.95 -20.02 16.30
C GLU A 567 -8.27 -18.53 16.19
N LYS A 568 -7.24 -17.68 16.18
CA LYS A 568 -7.36 -16.27 15.83
C LYS A 568 -7.11 -16.10 14.34
N VAL A 569 -8.11 -15.62 13.63
CA VAL A 569 -8.12 -15.57 12.17
C VAL A 569 -8.62 -14.23 11.63
N GLY A 570 -8.11 -13.82 10.47
CA GLY A 570 -8.41 -12.56 9.81
C GLY A 570 -9.55 -12.67 8.80
N PHE A 571 -10.49 -11.74 8.86
CA PHE A 571 -11.65 -11.68 7.97
C PHE A 571 -11.61 -10.45 7.07
N TYR A 572 -11.97 -10.66 5.79
CA TYR A 572 -12.15 -9.62 4.77
C TYR A 572 -13.43 -9.94 3.95
N ASN A 573 -14.60 -9.96 4.61
CA ASN A 573 -15.84 -10.39 3.93
C ASN A 573 -17.07 -9.56 4.29
N SER A 574 -17.90 -9.29 3.27
CA SER A 574 -19.22 -8.66 3.40
C SER A 574 -20.36 -9.68 3.29
N PHE A 575 -20.08 -10.90 2.87
CA PHE A 575 -21.01 -12.02 2.75
C PHE A 575 -20.49 -13.21 3.56
N CYS A 576 -21.40 -14.04 4.08
CA CYS A 576 -21.03 -15.25 4.79
C CYS A 576 -22.09 -16.34 4.58
N PRO A 577 -21.68 -17.59 4.29
CA PRO A 577 -22.62 -18.70 4.23
C PRO A 577 -23.26 -18.94 5.61
N LEU A 578 -24.53 -19.33 5.60
CA LEU A 578 -25.24 -19.75 6.81
C LEU A 578 -25.31 -21.28 6.89
N VAL A 579 -25.09 -21.79 8.10
CA VAL A 579 -25.26 -23.23 8.37
C VAL A 579 -26.71 -23.66 8.13
N ASP A 580 -26.86 -24.77 7.43
CA ASP A 580 -28.17 -25.43 7.18
C ASP A 580 -27.96 -26.92 7.32
N ASN A 581 -28.51 -27.52 8.38
CA ASN A 581 -28.35 -28.94 8.67
C ASN A 581 -28.94 -29.83 7.58
N ALA A 582 -30.03 -29.40 6.92
CA ALA A 582 -30.60 -30.15 5.82
C ALA A 582 -29.67 -30.23 4.61
N VAL A 583 -28.91 -29.14 4.36
CA VAL A 583 -27.87 -29.14 3.33
C VAL A 583 -26.69 -30.03 3.73
N VAL A 584 -26.27 -30.01 4.99
CA VAL A 584 -25.20 -30.89 5.49
C VAL A 584 -25.58 -32.35 5.33
N GLU A 585 -26.78 -32.73 5.78
CA GLU A 585 -27.30 -34.10 5.68
C GLU A 585 -27.48 -34.58 4.22
N ALA A 586 -27.84 -33.68 3.32
CA ALA A 586 -28.03 -33.99 1.90
C ALA A 586 -26.69 -34.17 1.14
N ASN A 587 -25.57 -33.76 1.72
CA ASN A 587 -24.23 -33.79 1.08
C ASN A 587 -23.29 -34.74 1.83
N PRO A 588 -23.24 -36.03 1.49
CA PRO A 588 -22.40 -37.03 2.19
C PRO A 588 -20.90 -36.78 2.05
N ASP A 589 -20.50 -35.92 1.16
CA ASP A 589 -19.10 -35.49 1.02
C ASP A 589 -18.65 -34.50 2.11
N ILE A 590 -19.59 -33.88 2.85
CA ILE A 590 -19.26 -33.02 4.01
C ILE A 590 -18.97 -33.92 5.20
N LEU A 591 -17.78 -33.80 5.77
CA LEU A 591 -17.34 -34.58 6.93
C LEU A 591 -17.45 -33.77 8.23
N ASP A 592 -17.18 -32.46 8.19
CA ASP A 592 -17.21 -31.61 9.37
C ASP A 592 -17.49 -30.15 9.01
N VAL A 593 -18.07 -29.40 9.94
CA VAL A 593 -18.41 -27.98 9.79
C VAL A 593 -17.92 -27.18 11.00
N ALA A 594 -17.32 -26.05 10.77
CA ALA A 594 -16.98 -25.07 11.80
C ALA A 594 -17.89 -23.85 11.68
N THR A 595 -18.54 -23.47 12.77
CA THR A 595 -19.54 -22.39 12.79
C THR A 595 -19.24 -21.35 13.86
N GLN A 596 -19.71 -20.12 13.65
CA GLN A 596 -19.77 -19.07 14.65
C GLN A 596 -21.20 -18.49 14.67
N GLY A 597 -21.99 -18.88 15.65
CA GLY A 597 -23.44 -18.64 15.62
C GLY A 597 -24.08 -19.37 14.43
N SER A 598 -24.76 -18.63 13.56
CA SER A 598 -25.32 -19.16 12.32
C SER A 598 -24.36 -19.12 11.11
N GLU A 599 -23.21 -18.50 11.26
CA GLU A 599 -22.24 -18.34 10.18
C GLU A 599 -21.40 -19.60 10.00
N LEU A 600 -21.23 -20.05 8.77
CA LEU A 600 -20.39 -21.17 8.39
C LEU A 600 -18.97 -20.67 8.09
N ILE A 601 -18.05 -20.96 8.98
CA ILE A 601 -16.69 -20.41 8.96
C ILE A 601 -15.72 -21.29 8.18
N ALA A 602 -15.90 -22.62 8.26
CA ALA A 602 -15.11 -23.56 7.49
C ALA A 602 -15.87 -24.86 7.23
N LEU A 603 -15.49 -25.55 6.15
CA LEU A 603 -15.99 -26.88 5.78
C LEU A 603 -14.81 -27.82 5.56
N ARG A 604 -14.94 -29.04 6.07
CA ARG A 604 -14.14 -30.21 5.67
C ARG A 604 -15.00 -31.21 4.92
N GLY A 605 -14.52 -31.67 3.79
CA GLY A 605 -15.16 -32.70 3.00
C GLY A 605 -14.17 -33.80 2.60
N SER A 606 -14.69 -34.87 1.98
CA SER A 606 -13.90 -36.04 1.58
C SER A 606 -12.73 -35.73 0.62
N HIS A 607 -12.83 -34.66 -0.13
CA HIS A 607 -11.81 -34.22 -1.12
C HIS A 607 -11.66 -32.71 -1.18
N PHE A 608 -12.26 -31.97 -0.22
CA PHE A 608 -12.15 -30.52 -0.17
C PHE A 608 -12.04 -30.00 1.27
N ILE A 609 -11.51 -28.77 1.38
CA ILE A 609 -11.50 -27.97 2.60
C ILE A 609 -11.72 -26.51 2.22
N SER A 610 -12.45 -25.74 3.03
CA SER A 610 -12.63 -24.33 2.71
C SER A 610 -12.81 -23.46 3.95
N TYR A 611 -12.37 -22.20 3.85
CA TYR A 611 -12.32 -21.23 4.94
C TYR A 611 -12.92 -19.90 4.50
N GLN A 612 -13.83 -19.35 5.32
CA GLN A 612 -14.39 -18.01 5.10
C GLN A 612 -13.37 -16.91 5.40
N PHE A 613 -12.46 -17.15 6.32
CA PHE A 613 -11.38 -16.25 6.69
C PHE A 613 -10.16 -16.39 5.76
N HIS A 614 -9.25 -15.43 5.84
CA HIS A 614 -7.98 -15.43 5.11
C HIS A 614 -6.91 -16.12 5.96
N LEU A 615 -6.64 -17.37 5.65
CA LEU A 615 -5.61 -18.15 6.38
C LEU A 615 -4.21 -17.60 6.17
N GLU A 616 -3.99 -16.86 5.08
CA GLU A 616 -2.72 -16.27 4.66
C GLU A 616 -2.45 -14.89 5.25
N SER A 617 -3.49 -14.21 5.78
CA SER A 617 -3.40 -12.83 6.29
C SER A 617 -2.46 -12.72 7.50
N LEU A 618 -1.86 -11.55 7.67
CA LEU A 618 -1.14 -11.17 8.88
C LEU A 618 -2.01 -11.30 10.15
N LEU A 619 -3.33 -11.14 10.00
CA LEU A 619 -4.31 -11.30 11.07
C LEU A 619 -4.62 -12.76 11.44
N THR A 620 -4.14 -13.75 10.69
CA THR A 620 -4.31 -15.17 11.00
C THR A 620 -3.07 -15.70 11.71
N GLN A 621 -3.17 -15.88 13.03
CA GLN A 621 -2.01 -16.06 13.91
C GLN A 621 -1.12 -17.26 13.56
N ARG A 622 -1.73 -18.38 13.10
CA ARG A 622 -1.04 -19.64 12.81
C ARG A 622 -1.23 -20.07 11.34
N ALA A 623 -1.01 -19.16 10.40
CA ALA A 623 -1.23 -19.38 8.97
C ALA A 623 -0.55 -20.64 8.42
N ASP A 624 0.73 -20.83 8.74
CA ASP A 624 1.54 -21.95 8.31
C ASP A 624 0.99 -23.31 8.83
N LEU A 625 0.57 -23.36 10.09
CA LEU A 625 -0.03 -24.55 10.70
C LEU A 625 -1.37 -24.90 10.03
N LEU A 626 -2.23 -23.90 9.77
CA LEU A 626 -3.51 -24.11 9.12
C LEU A 626 -3.36 -24.65 7.70
N VAL A 627 -2.37 -24.18 6.94
CA VAL A 627 -2.04 -24.73 5.62
C VAL A 627 -1.54 -26.16 5.75
N GLY A 628 -0.67 -26.46 6.72
CA GLY A 628 -0.20 -27.82 6.99
C GLY A 628 -1.33 -28.78 7.31
N GLN A 629 -2.28 -28.38 8.17
CA GLN A 629 -3.48 -29.17 8.48
C GLN A 629 -4.36 -29.38 7.24
N ALA A 630 -4.52 -28.38 6.40
CA ALA A 630 -5.27 -28.53 5.15
C ALA A 630 -4.59 -29.53 4.20
N ILE A 631 -3.25 -29.49 4.09
CA ILE A 631 -2.48 -30.45 3.29
C ILE A 631 -2.63 -31.87 3.83
N ALA A 632 -2.50 -32.09 5.15
CA ALA A 632 -2.66 -33.39 5.79
C ALA A 632 -4.07 -33.97 5.55
N HIS A 633 -5.11 -33.17 5.76
CA HIS A 633 -6.49 -33.57 5.49
C HIS A 633 -6.68 -34.00 4.03
N LEU A 634 -6.24 -33.21 3.06
CA LEU A 634 -6.36 -33.51 1.63
C LEU A 634 -5.45 -34.65 1.15
N SER A 635 -4.38 -34.97 1.90
CA SER A 635 -3.53 -36.13 1.65
C SER A 635 -4.14 -37.44 2.18
N GLY A 636 -5.15 -37.37 3.07
CA GLY A 636 -5.73 -38.54 3.76
C GLY A 636 -4.85 -39.04 4.91
N GLU A 637 -3.96 -38.20 5.41
CA GLU A 637 -3.11 -38.49 6.59
C GLU A 637 -3.89 -38.16 7.88
N SER A 638 -3.76 -38.98 8.93
CA SER A 638 -4.43 -38.71 10.21
C SER A 638 -3.76 -37.52 10.92
N GLU A 639 -4.54 -36.61 11.53
CA GLU A 639 -4.11 -35.37 12.21
C GLU A 639 -3.17 -35.57 13.43
N THR A 640 -2.72 -36.79 13.71
CA THR A 640 -1.89 -37.11 14.89
C THR A 640 -0.40 -36.80 14.74
N ALA A 641 0.02 -36.17 13.63
CA ALA A 641 1.45 -35.91 13.31
C ALA A 641 1.80 -34.40 13.12
N ALA A 642 0.99 -33.46 13.61
CA ALA A 642 1.28 -32.02 13.50
C ALA A 642 1.33 -31.33 14.87
#